data_77370e3c1ae83cdf986d27edaabbbde9
#
_entry.id   77370e3c1ae83cdf986d27edaabbbde9
#
_cell.length_a   1.000
_cell.length_b   1.000
_cell.length_c   1.000
_cell.angle_alpha   90.00
_cell.angle_beta   90.00
_cell.angle_gamma   90.00
#
_symmetry.space_group_name_H-M   'P 1'
#
loop_
_entity.id
_entity.type
_entity.pdbx_description
1 polymer ?
#
loop_
_entity_poly.entity_id
_entity_poly.type
_entity_poly.pdbx_seq_one_letter_code
_entity_poly.pdbx_strand_id
1 'polypeptide(L)'
;MKKSTRVSLIIVLVLIASVSAFSLRYRGFMRAGVDYTLHSSLHERLNASFMLLYWMDWVGRQTPDAQNFYTFDGTKASTPFDHALTEYHKGNFAGAVRELQDDIAASGESEKRVFWLGLAQLRQGEAVNCLPNVMSGDHMMDMDHAQYCALPIRKFHQDPKYARAAAKTILHLIRTWGPNNRLYHWMLNYAAMVSNDFPQAVPAEYRVSPEFISRFYGAEKDKTERDFANIRFDERAAELGVNTFNTGRGVAVEDFDGDGFPDIVTGGSFDDLRYYHNNAGKGFEDWTERAGFKGYRQPFFMTVADIDNDGHPDLLVTRMFHDGVTLFRNKGDGTFEDVTAAWGLPVKRDDNALSSSWAAAWGDVNNDGKIDLFISGMGMEIPLAGGLLSRPRFYSALYINEGGRFVERTAEYGLGDVVRDKYFIGAAFGDYDNDGYPDLYLSSPIVNESVLLRNTGGKGFEISSAYKHPNGGFVGSFVDINHDGRLDIFQGGFSDARSSIEMAMFGANPDDYRTGKSAILVQQPDGQFTEAKGFFDMPGGTMGASYDDIDNDGCYDFYLGTGSPEGWFIFPKLMFKGIPDGNGCSLRTANISMTNNLATVQKGHGIVFFDFNNDGLQDIYSSLGGMWPADRWPNQFFVNHSDVRNQYVKIRLRGRQTNSLGIGARIKVTAHDQAGAPIVRQVLVDQKTSFGSGPYLMHIGLGKAVAVDEAEVYWPVSRCRKGYPV
;
A
#
# COMPACT_ATOMS: atom_id res chain seq x y z
N MET A 1 -50.25 -21.31 -24.52
CA MET A 1 -48.78 -21.05 -24.50
C MET A 1 -48.04 -22.35 -24.89
N LYS A 2 -47.27 -22.30 -25.95
CA LYS A 2 -46.53 -23.45 -26.48
C LYS A 2 -45.45 -23.94 -25.44
N LYS A 3 -45.17 -25.23 -25.40
CA LYS A 3 -44.22 -25.83 -24.45
C LYS A 3 -42.86 -25.11 -24.41
N SER A 4 -42.40 -24.58 -25.54
CA SER A 4 -41.14 -23.84 -25.67
C SER A 4 -41.15 -22.50 -24.87
N THR A 5 -42.27 -21.81 -24.84
CA THR A 5 -42.41 -20.53 -24.11
C THR A 5 -42.41 -20.74 -22.57
N ARG A 6 -42.93 -21.91 -22.12
CA ARG A 6 -42.89 -22.26 -20.68
C ARG A 6 -41.48 -22.64 -20.22
N VAL A 7 -40.72 -23.33 -21.05
CA VAL A 7 -39.32 -23.70 -20.75
C VAL A 7 -38.44 -22.44 -20.71
N SER A 8 -38.59 -21.54 -21.67
CA SER A 8 -37.86 -20.26 -21.69
C SER A 8 -38.20 -19.39 -20.49
N LEU A 9 -39.48 -19.33 -20.06
CA LEU A 9 -39.91 -18.58 -18.89
C LEU A 9 -39.33 -19.17 -17.59
N ILE A 10 -39.25 -20.50 -17.48
CA ILE A 10 -38.68 -21.18 -16.31
C ILE A 10 -37.18 -20.93 -16.24
N ILE A 11 -36.45 -20.97 -17.37
CA ILE A 11 -35.02 -20.67 -17.41
C ILE A 11 -34.75 -19.22 -17.01
N VAL A 12 -35.55 -18.27 -17.48
CA VAL A 12 -35.45 -16.86 -17.09
C VAL A 12 -35.77 -16.66 -15.60
N LEU A 13 -36.81 -17.32 -15.08
CA LEU A 13 -37.14 -17.24 -13.65
C LEU A 13 -36.09 -17.89 -12.76
N VAL A 14 -35.47 -18.99 -13.20
CA VAL A 14 -34.36 -19.63 -12.49
C VAL A 14 -33.11 -18.75 -12.53
N LEU A 15 -32.82 -18.09 -13.65
CA LEU A 15 -31.74 -17.12 -13.77
C LEU A 15 -31.99 -15.90 -12.86
N ILE A 16 -33.21 -15.34 -12.86
CA ILE A 16 -33.59 -14.23 -11.99
C ILE A 16 -33.54 -14.65 -10.50
N ALA A 17 -34.02 -15.84 -10.16
CA ALA A 17 -33.94 -16.36 -8.79
C ALA A 17 -32.49 -16.63 -8.37
N SER A 18 -31.65 -17.12 -9.27
CA SER A 18 -30.22 -17.34 -9.02
C SER A 18 -29.48 -16.01 -8.85
N VAL A 19 -29.77 -15.02 -9.67
CA VAL A 19 -29.22 -13.65 -9.56
C VAL A 19 -29.73 -12.96 -8.28
N SER A 20 -31.01 -13.15 -7.93
CA SER A 20 -31.58 -12.58 -6.71
C SER A 20 -31.04 -13.28 -5.44
N ALA A 21 -30.86 -14.60 -5.47
CA ALA A 21 -30.25 -15.35 -4.37
C ALA A 21 -28.76 -14.99 -4.22
N PHE A 22 -28.05 -14.80 -5.35
CA PHE A 22 -26.68 -14.29 -5.39
C PHE A 22 -26.62 -12.87 -4.82
N SER A 23 -27.52 -11.99 -5.24
CA SER A 23 -27.66 -10.60 -4.78
C SER A 23 -27.94 -10.50 -3.27
N LEU A 24 -28.83 -11.34 -2.74
CA LEU A 24 -29.13 -11.39 -1.30
C LEU A 24 -27.98 -11.95 -0.45
N ARG A 25 -27.19 -12.83 -1.03
CA ARG A 25 -26.08 -13.50 -0.37
C ARG A 25 -24.79 -12.68 -0.34
N TYR A 26 -24.62 -11.76 -1.31
CA TYR A 26 -23.47 -10.87 -1.46
C TYR A 26 -23.84 -9.39 -1.32
N ARG A 27 -24.73 -9.06 -0.39
CA ARG A 27 -25.27 -7.69 -0.24
C ARG A 27 -24.25 -6.57 -0.12
N GLY A 28 -23.13 -6.79 0.57
CA GLY A 28 -22.04 -5.80 0.67
C GLY A 28 -21.30 -5.63 -0.67
N PHE A 29 -20.95 -6.75 -1.28
CA PHE A 29 -20.24 -6.82 -2.56
C PHE A 29 -21.09 -6.31 -3.74
N MET A 30 -22.42 -6.60 -3.69
CA MET A 30 -23.37 -6.17 -4.70
C MET A 30 -23.83 -4.72 -4.50
N ARG A 31 -23.77 -4.14 -3.29
CA ARG A 31 -24.00 -2.69 -3.12
C ARG A 31 -22.91 -1.87 -3.81
N ALA A 32 -21.63 -2.22 -3.64
CA ALA A 32 -20.53 -1.60 -4.38
C ALA A 32 -20.70 -1.79 -5.90
N GLY A 33 -21.11 -2.99 -6.33
CA GLY A 33 -21.43 -3.28 -7.73
C GLY A 33 -22.64 -2.53 -8.26
N VAL A 34 -23.68 -2.27 -7.44
CA VAL A 34 -24.89 -1.55 -7.86
C VAL A 34 -24.65 -0.04 -7.94
N ASP A 35 -23.87 0.56 -7.04
CA ASP A 35 -23.50 1.97 -7.14
C ASP A 35 -22.54 2.21 -8.33
N TYR A 36 -21.62 1.28 -8.58
CA TYR A 36 -20.81 1.25 -9.81
C TYR A 36 -21.69 1.07 -11.05
N THR A 37 -22.74 0.23 -10.98
CA THR A 37 -23.66 -0.03 -12.10
C THR A 37 -24.59 1.12 -12.45
N LEU A 38 -24.82 2.07 -11.61
CA LEU A 38 -25.63 3.26 -11.95
C LEU A 38 -24.88 4.31 -12.78
N HIS A 39 -23.54 4.22 -12.82
CA HIS A 39 -22.68 5.26 -13.42
C HIS A 39 -21.71 4.78 -14.52
N SER A 40 -21.65 3.47 -14.79
CA SER A 40 -20.78 2.89 -15.83
C SER A 40 -21.56 2.21 -16.96
N SER A 41 -20.94 2.02 -18.12
CA SER A 41 -21.58 1.32 -19.25
C SER A 41 -21.81 -0.17 -18.94
N LEU A 42 -22.82 -0.79 -19.57
CA LEU A 42 -23.14 -2.21 -19.38
C LEU A 42 -21.93 -3.12 -19.66
N HIS A 43 -21.05 -2.70 -20.58
CA HIS A 43 -19.85 -3.44 -20.97
C HIS A 43 -18.75 -3.42 -19.89
N GLU A 44 -18.53 -2.27 -19.25
CA GLU A 44 -17.59 -2.12 -18.13
C GLU A 44 -18.05 -2.91 -16.90
N ARG A 45 -19.36 -2.94 -16.67
CA ARG A 45 -20.03 -3.69 -15.61
C ARG A 45 -19.82 -5.19 -15.71
N LEU A 46 -19.97 -5.73 -16.91
CA LEU A 46 -19.74 -7.16 -17.19
C LEU A 46 -18.26 -7.52 -17.05
N ASN A 47 -17.35 -6.66 -17.51
CA ASN A 47 -15.91 -6.91 -17.42
C ASN A 47 -15.38 -6.93 -15.98
N ALA A 48 -15.77 -5.98 -15.13
CA ALA A 48 -15.33 -5.97 -13.73
C ALA A 48 -15.87 -7.19 -12.96
N SER A 49 -17.14 -7.56 -13.18
CA SER A 49 -17.73 -8.76 -12.59
C SER A 49 -17.13 -10.05 -13.15
N PHE A 50 -16.81 -10.09 -14.45
CA PHE A 50 -16.14 -11.21 -15.10
C PHE A 50 -14.69 -11.38 -14.63
N MET A 51 -13.95 -10.30 -14.47
CA MET A 51 -12.56 -10.35 -13.99
C MET A 51 -12.49 -10.86 -12.55
N LEU A 52 -13.40 -10.43 -11.68
CA LEU A 52 -13.46 -10.92 -10.31
C LEU A 52 -13.91 -12.40 -10.25
N LEU A 53 -14.95 -12.76 -10.99
CA LEU A 53 -15.42 -14.15 -11.09
C LEU A 53 -14.35 -15.06 -11.74
N TYR A 54 -13.64 -14.52 -12.73
CA TYR A 54 -12.52 -15.22 -13.35
C TYR A 54 -11.36 -15.41 -12.38
N TRP A 55 -11.02 -14.39 -11.62
CA TRP A 55 -10.00 -14.46 -10.59
C TRP A 55 -10.38 -15.44 -9.47
N MET A 56 -11.63 -15.37 -8.97
CA MET A 56 -12.16 -16.30 -7.96
C MET A 56 -12.24 -17.73 -8.49
N ASP A 57 -12.68 -17.93 -9.73
CA ASP A 57 -12.74 -19.23 -10.38
C ASP A 57 -11.34 -19.78 -10.67
N TRP A 58 -10.41 -18.93 -11.12
CA TRP A 58 -9.03 -19.29 -11.37
C TRP A 58 -8.27 -19.64 -10.08
N VAL A 59 -8.38 -18.78 -9.05
CA VAL A 59 -7.82 -19.06 -7.71
C VAL A 59 -8.43 -20.34 -7.14
N GLY A 60 -9.75 -20.52 -7.24
CA GLY A 60 -10.43 -21.72 -6.77
C GLY A 60 -10.03 -23.01 -7.50
N ARG A 61 -9.69 -22.93 -8.79
CA ARG A 61 -9.21 -24.09 -9.57
C ARG A 61 -7.75 -24.44 -9.32
N GLN A 62 -6.93 -23.45 -8.91
CA GLN A 62 -5.49 -23.65 -8.69
C GLN A 62 -5.16 -24.11 -7.26
N THR A 63 -6.13 -24.10 -6.34
CA THR A 63 -5.87 -24.36 -4.92
C THR A 63 -6.76 -25.47 -4.34
N PRO A 64 -6.41 -26.76 -4.45
CA PRO A 64 -7.02 -27.77 -3.59
C PRO A 64 -6.44 -27.80 -2.18
N ASP A 65 -5.20 -27.32 -2.02
CA ASP A 65 -4.51 -27.16 -0.74
C ASP A 65 -3.79 -25.83 -0.70
N ALA A 66 -3.86 -25.09 0.40
CA ALA A 66 -3.12 -23.85 0.58
C ALA A 66 -1.60 -24.02 0.32
N GLN A 67 -1.05 -25.19 0.54
CA GLN A 67 0.34 -25.51 0.21
C GLN A 67 0.63 -25.52 -1.30
N ASN A 68 -0.32 -25.92 -2.13
CA ASN A 68 -0.15 -25.98 -3.58
C ASN A 68 -0.33 -24.64 -4.29
N PHE A 69 -0.94 -23.63 -3.63
CA PHE A 69 -0.98 -22.28 -4.15
C PHE A 69 0.44 -21.70 -4.37
N TYR A 70 1.41 -22.13 -3.54
CA TYR A 70 2.80 -21.66 -3.59
C TYR A 70 3.66 -22.35 -4.64
N THR A 71 3.29 -23.54 -5.05
CA THR A 71 4.10 -24.30 -6.01
C THR A 71 3.76 -23.97 -7.45
N PHE A 72 2.54 -23.43 -7.73
CA PHE A 72 2.04 -23.22 -9.10
C PHE A 72 2.43 -24.39 -10.00
N ASP A 73 2.21 -25.62 -9.50
CA ASP A 73 2.76 -26.82 -10.13
C ASP A 73 2.15 -27.15 -11.51
N GLY A 74 1.11 -26.39 -11.89
CA GLY A 74 0.48 -26.53 -13.20
C GLY A 74 -0.29 -27.84 -13.41
N THR A 75 -0.34 -28.72 -12.40
CA THR A 75 -0.98 -30.06 -12.54
C THR A 75 -2.49 -29.97 -12.78
N LYS A 76 -3.07 -28.78 -12.69
CA LYS A 76 -4.49 -28.51 -12.91
C LYS A 76 -4.78 -27.61 -14.12
N ALA A 77 -3.76 -27.22 -14.87
CA ALA A 77 -3.98 -26.56 -16.14
C ALA A 77 -4.77 -27.48 -17.06
N SER A 78 -6.00 -27.13 -17.38
CA SER A 78 -6.93 -27.96 -18.14
C SER A 78 -6.84 -27.72 -19.65
N THR A 79 -6.26 -26.60 -20.04
CA THR A 79 -6.08 -26.20 -21.43
C THR A 79 -4.65 -25.69 -21.67
N PRO A 80 -4.17 -25.69 -22.94
CA PRO A 80 -2.89 -25.06 -23.29
C PRO A 80 -2.81 -23.59 -22.86
N PHE A 81 -3.92 -22.87 -22.93
CA PHE A 81 -4.01 -21.49 -22.45
C PHE A 81 -3.81 -21.38 -20.93
N ASP A 82 -4.44 -22.27 -20.13
CA ASP A 82 -4.27 -22.25 -18.67
C ASP A 82 -2.82 -22.59 -18.28
N HIS A 83 -2.18 -23.49 -19.04
CA HIS A 83 -0.77 -23.84 -18.83
C HIS A 83 0.13 -22.63 -19.13
N ALA A 84 -0.08 -21.92 -20.23
CA ALA A 84 0.65 -20.72 -20.56
C ALA A 84 0.51 -19.63 -19.49
N LEU A 85 -0.69 -19.45 -18.91
CA LEU A 85 -0.91 -18.55 -17.79
C LEU A 85 -0.17 -19.00 -16.52
N THR A 86 -0.11 -20.29 -16.27
CA THR A 86 0.67 -20.84 -15.16
C THR A 86 2.15 -20.49 -15.30
N GLU A 87 2.71 -20.67 -16.49
CA GLU A 87 4.10 -20.28 -16.77
C GLU A 87 4.33 -18.77 -16.62
N TYR A 88 3.38 -17.95 -17.08
CA TYR A 88 3.42 -16.50 -16.85
C TYR A 88 3.49 -16.17 -15.36
N HIS A 89 2.60 -16.72 -14.54
CA HIS A 89 2.54 -16.44 -13.10
C HIS A 89 3.71 -16.99 -12.29
N LYS A 90 4.40 -17.99 -12.81
CA LYS A 90 5.69 -18.47 -12.27
C LYS A 90 6.86 -17.51 -12.61
N GLY A 91 6.70 -16.63 -13.58
CA GLY A 91 7.76 -15.77 -14.10
C GLY A 91 8.51 -16.36 -15.29
N ASN A 92 8.10 -17.53 -15.82
CA ASN A 92 8.65 -18.08 -17.05
C ASN A 92 8.00 -17.42 -18.28
N PHE A 93 8.27 -16.14 -18.49
CA PHE A 93 7.67 -15.34 -19.57
C PHE A 93 8.02 -15.88 -20.96
N ALA A 94 9.23 -16.39 -21.15
CA ALA A 94 9.62 -17.00 -22.42
C ALA A 94 8.83 -18.28 -22.72
N GLY A 95 8.57 -19.12 -21.72
CA GLY A 95 7.67 -20.27 -21.80
C GLY A 95 6.24 -19.85 -22.14
N ALA A 96 5.71 -18.91 -21.38
CA ALA A 96 4.36 -18.39 -21.61
C ALA A 96 4.17 -17.81 -23.03
N VAL A 97 5.15 -17.08 -23.56
CA VAL A 97 5.09 -16.53 -24.94
C VAL A 97 5.00 -17.67 -25.97
N ARG A 98 5.85 -18.70 -25.84
CA ARG A 98 5.82 -19.85 -26.76
C ARG A 98 4.48 -20.58 -26.72
N GLU A 99 4.00 -20.92 -25.54
CA GLU A 99 2.73 -21.65 -25.36
C GLU A 99 1.52 -20.86 -25.82
N LEU A 100 1.49 -19.53 -25.61
CA LEU A 100 0.43 -18.66 -26.11
C LEU A 100 0.46 -18.59 -27.64
N GLN A 101 1.65 -18.56 -28.27
CA GLN A 101 1.78 -18.60 -29.73
C GLN A 101 1.29 -19.95 -30.31
N ASP A 102 1.65 -21.05 -29.68
CA ASP A 102 1.22 -22.39 -30.08
C ASP A 102 -0.30 -22.58 -29.90
N ASP A 103 -0.88 -22.08 -28.78
CA ASP A 103 -2.32 -22.14 -28.55
C ASP A 103 -3.08 -21.27 -29.58
N ILE A 104 -2.58 -20.08 -29.90
CA ILE A 104 -3.16 -19.23 -30.96
C ILE A 104 -3.09 -19.91 -32.31
N ALA A 105 -1.97 -20.57 -32.64
CA ALA A 105 -1.83 -21.30 -33.91
C ALA A 105 -2.78 -22.48 -34.01
N ALA A 106 -3.03 -23.19 -32.91
CA ALA A 106 -3.90 -24.35 -32.85
C ALA A 106 -5.40 -24.02 -32.74
N SER A 107 -5.75 -23.00 -31.96
CA SER A 107 -7.13 -22.68 -31.56
C SER A 107 -7.67 -21.38 -32.14
N GLY A 108 -6.84 -20.64 -32.87
CA GLY A 108 -7.17 -19.32 -33.43
C GLY A 108 -7.01 -18.16 -32.43
N GLU A 109 -7.02 -16.95 -32.98
CA GLU A 109 -6.94 -15.73 -32.20
C GLU A 109 -8.21 -15.45 -31.42
N SER A 110 -8.06 -14.89 -30.21
CA SER A 110 -9.12 -14.25 -29.45
C SER A 110 -8.54 -13.06 -28.68
N GLU A 111 -9.39 -12.10 -28.32
CA GLU A 111 -8.97 -10.94 -27.52
C GLU A 111 -8.14 -11.34 -26.32
N LYS A 112 -8.62 -12.32 -25.55
CA LYS A 112 -7.95 -12.85 -24.35
C LYS A 112 -6.57 -13.41 -24.64
N ARG A 113 -6.42 -14.24 -25.67
CA ARG A 113 -5.12 -14.87 -26.05
C ARG A 113 -4.11 -13.83 -26.50
N VAL A 114 -4.53 -12.90 -27.36
CA VAL A 114 -3.66 -11.85 -27.90
C VAL A 114 -3.26 -10.85 -26.81
N PHE A 115 -4.18 -10.52 -25.88
CA PHE A 115 -3.86 -9.70 -24.71
C PHE A 115 -2.75 -10.32 -23.85
N TRP A 116 -2.90 -11.58 -23.46
CA TRP A 116 -1.91 -12.25 -22.63
C TRP A 116 -0.57 -12.46 -23.35
N LEU A 117 -0.59 -12.68 -24.67
CA LEU A 117 0.64 -12.74 -25.47
C LEU A 117 1.38 -11.40 -25.44
N GLY A 118 0.69 -10.29 -25.68
CA GLY A 118 1.28 -8.95 -25.60
C GLY A 118 1.86 -8.64 -24.23
N LEU A 119 1.15 -9.00 -23.16
CA LEU A 119 1.61 -8.82 -21.79
C LEU A 119 2.82 -9.70 -21.47
N ALA A 120 2.81 -10.97 -21.87
CA ALA A 120 3.95 -11.88 -21.63
C ALA A 120 5.21 -11.42 -22.38
N GLN A 121 5.08 -10.92 -23.61
CA GLN A 121 6.19 -10.34 -24.37
C GLN A 121 6.76 -9.08 -23.68
N LEU A 122 5.89 -8.22 -23.14
CA LEU A 122 6.33 -7.03 -22.41
C LEU A 122 7.11 -7.39 -21.15
N ARG A 123 6.57 -8.32 -20.33
CA ARG A 123 7.23 -8.83 -19.13
C ARG A 123 8.53 -9.58 -19.44
N GLN A 124 8.60 -10.32 -20.56
CA GLN A 124 9.84 -10.93 -21.02
C GLN A 124 10.89 -9.86 -21.35
N GLY A 125 10.49 -8.75 -21.97
CA GLY A 125 11.37 -7.62 -22.23
C GLY A 125 11.94 -7.01 -20.95
N GLU A 126 11.10 -6.80 -19.95
CA GLU A 126 11.53 -6.31 -18.63
C GLU A 126 12.47 -7.30 -17.94
N ALA A 127 12.14 -8.59 -17.94
CA ALA A 127 12.98 -9.62 -17.31
C ALA A 127 14.39 -9.65 -17.92
N VAL A 128 14.50 -9.55 -19.24
CA VAL A 128 15.79 -9.57 -19.95
C VAL A 128 16.60 -8.29 -19.77
N ASN A 129 15.95 -7.13 -19.74
CA ASN A 129 16.63 -5.84 -19.75
C ASN A 129 16.78 -5.19 -18.37
N CYS A 130 15.80 -5.42 -17.48
CA CYS A 130 15.78 -4.79 -16.16
C CYS A 130 16.25 -5.73 -15.06
N LEU A 131 16.21 -7.06 -15.30
CA LEU A 131 16.52 -8.11 -14.33
C LEU A 131 17.45 -9.19 -14.93
N PRO A 132 18.58 -8.84 -15.58
CA PRO A 132 19.31 -9.78 -16.45
C PRO A 132 19.87 -11.02 -15.74
N ASN A 133 20.07 -11.00 -14.41
CA ASN A 133 20.66 -12.12 -13.65
C ASN A 133 19.72 -12.77 -12.65
N VAL A 134 18.46 -12.30 -12.56
CA VAL A 134 17.52 -12.70 -11.52
C VAL A 134 16.88 -14.08 -11.77
N MET A 135 16.78 -14.49 -13.04
CA MET A 135 16.05 -15.69 -13.46
C MET A 135 16.92 -16.96 -13.48
N SER A 136 18.19 -16.92 -13.11
CA SER A 136 19.11 -18.05 -13.16
C SER A 136 19.13 -18.95 -11.90
N GLY A 137 18.34 -18.64 -10.88
CA GLY A 137 18.13 -19.52 -9.72
C GLY A 137 19.18 -19.41 -8.61
N ASP A 138 20.22 -18.62 -8.74
CA ASP A 138 21.18 -18.36 -7.68
C ASP A 138 20.70 -17.19 -6.78
N HIS A 139 20.68 -17.43 -5.48
CA HIS A 139 20.09 -16.54 -4.48
C HIS A 139 20.93 -15.29 -4.13
N MET A 140 22.09 -15.13 -4.68
CA MET A 140 22.92 -13.92 -4.53
C MET A 140 23.24 -13.35 -5.91
N MET A 141 22.51 -12.32 -6.24
CA MET A 141 22.55 -11.68 -7.55
C MET A 141 23.56 -10.56 -7.58
N ASP A 142 24.22 -10.45 -8.72
CA ASP A 142 24.85 -9.21 -9.13
C ASP A 142 23.74 -8.18 -9.46
N MET A 143 23.26 -7.51 -8.40
CA MET A 143 22.16 -6.56 -8.46
C MET A 143 22.62 -5.15 -8.83
N ASP A 144 23.90 -4.92 -9.02
CA ASP A 144 24.49 -3.64 -9.42
C ASP A 144 23.94 -3.13 -10.77
N HIS A 145 23.20 -3.99 -11.49
CA HIS A 145 22.67 -3.71 -12.81
C HIS A 145 21.13 -3.73 -12.90
N ALA A 146 20.40 -3.88 -11.78
CA ALA A 146 18.95 -3.79 -11.82
C ALA A 146 18.52 -2.38 -12.26
N GLN A 147 17.73 -2.31 -13.33
CA GLN A 147 17.25 -1.05 -13.87
C GLN A 147 15.74 -0.94 -13.64
N TYR A 148 15.33 0.10 -12.96
CA TYR A 148 13.92 0.39 -12.77
C TYR A 148 13.39 1.24 -13.94
N CYS A 149 12.24 0.84 -14.48
CA CYS A 149 11.51 1.67 -15.41
C CYS A 149 10.82 2.80 -14.65
N ALA A 150 11.37 3.99 -14.71
CA ALA A 150 10.80 5.20 -14.12
C ALA A 150 10.34 6.17 -15.22
N LEU A 151 9.20 6.81 -15.03
CA LEU A 151 8.76 7.88 -15.93
C LEU A 151 9.42 9.22 -15.56
N PRO A 152 9.82 10.03 -16.54
CA PRO A 152 9.89 9.70 -17.96
C PRO A 152 10.98 8.65 -18.21
N ILE A 153 10.71 7.71 -19.10
CA ILE A 153 11.71 6.67 -19.43
C ILE A 153 12.98 7.34 -19.95
N ARG A 154 14.05 7.24 -19.18
CA ARG A 154 15.40 7.77 -19.52
C ARG A 154 16.39 6.66 -19.84
N LYS A 155 16.14 5.45 -19.35
CA LYS A 155 16.89 4.25 -19.63
C LYS A 155 16.03 3.31 -20.47
N PHE A 156 16.46 2.99 -21.67
CA PHE A 156 15.74 2.15 -22.63
C PHE A 156 16.25 0.70 -22.54
N HIS A 157 15.42 -0.24 -22.98
CA HIS A 157 15.80 -1.62 -23.11
C HIS A 157 16.99 -1.76 -24.08
N GLN A 158 18.08 -2.40 -23.65
CA GLN A 158 19.24 -2.67 -24.49
C GLN A 158 18.90 -3.68 -25.60
N ASP A 159 18.05 -4.68 -25.30
CA ASP A 159 17.45 -5.57 -26.29
C ASP A 159 15.94 -5.23 -26.44
N PRO A 160 15.58 -4.28 -27.32
CA PRO A 160 14.21 -3.79 -27.44
C PRO A 160 13.29 -4.74 -28.22
N LYS A 161 13.79 -5.87 -28.74
CA LYS A 161 13.01 -6.78 -29.60
C LYS A 161 11.73 -7.28 -28.95
N TYR A 162 11.74 -7.53 -27.63
CA TYR A 162 10.58 -8.02 -26.90
C TYR A 162 9.52 -6.92 -26.72
N ALA A 163 9.95 -5.71 -26.34
CA ALA A 163 9.04 -4.57 -26.23
C ALA A 163 8.43 -4.19 -27.61
N ARG A 164 9.21 -4.27 -28.68
CA ARG A 164 8.71 -4.09 -30.06
C ARG A 164 7.72 -5.19 -30.49
N ALA A 165 7.99 -6.45 -30.10
CA ALA A 165 7.05 -7.54 -30.34
C ALA A 165 5.74 -7.31 -29.56
N ALA A 166 5.82 -6.91 -28.29
CA ALA A 166 4.66 -6.53 -27.49
C ALA A 166 3.87 -5.38 -28.14
N ALA A 167 4.55 -4.31 -28.54
CA ALA A 167 3.90 -3.17 -29.20
C ALA A 167 3.14 -3.58 -30.48
N LYS A 168 3.73 -4.47 -31.29
CA LYS A 168 3.06 -5.00 -32.50
C LYS A 168 1.82 -5.83 -32.14
N THR A 169 1.93 -6.72 -31.16
CA THR A 169 0.83 -7.58 -30.68
C THR A 169 -0.29 -6.73 -30.08
N ILE A 170 0.06 -5.75 -29.24
CA ILE A 170 -0.92 -4.86 -28.60
C ILE A 170 -1.61 -3.95 -29.63
N LEU A 171 -0.88 -3.44 -30.63
CA LEU A 171 -1.48 -2.65 -31.71
C LEU A 171 -2.47 -3.48 -32.53
N HIS A 172 -2.17 -4.77 -32.79
CA HIS A 172 -3.10 -5.70 -33.40
C HIS A 172 -4.34 -5.94 -32.53
N LEU A 173 -4.15 -6.14 -31.21
CA LEU A 173 -5.22 -6.27 -30.22
C LEU A 173 -6.16 -5.05 -30.24
N ILE A 174 -5.60 -3.83 -30.24
CA ILE A 174 -6.36 -2.58 -30.29
C ILE A 174 -7.21 -2.54 -31.56
N ARG A 175 -6.61 -2.77 -32.74
CA ARG A 175 -7.28 -2.65 -34.02
C ARG A 175 -8.38 -3.69 -34.24
N THR A 176 -8.23 -4.86 -33.65
CA THR A 176 -9.15 -5.98 -33.91
C THR A 176 -10.30 -6.03 -32.91
N TRP A 177 -10.04 -5.79 -31.62
CA TRP A 177 -11.04 -6.02 -30.56
C TRP A 177 -11.30 -4.80 -29.65
N GLY A 178 -10.30 -3.96 -29.43
CA GLY A 178 -10.40 -2.91 -28.42
C GLY A 178 -9.96 -1.52 -28.87
N PRO A 179 -10.53 -0.93 -29.97
CA PRO A 179 -10.08 0.37 -30.47
C PRO A 179 -10.29 1.52 -29.48
N ASN A 180 -11.18 1.35 -28.50
CA ASN A 180 -11.45 2.33 -27.44
C ASN A 180 -10.95 1.88 -26.06
N ASN A 181 -10.22 0.77 -25.97
CA ASN A 181 -9.71 0.27 -24.70
C ASN A 181 -8.42 1.02 -24.30
N ARG A 182 -8.56 1.95 -23.38
CA ARG A 182 -7.46 2.82 -22.92
C ARG A 182 -6.33 2.08 -22.23
N LEU A 183 -6.62 0.94 -21.58
CA LEU A 183 -5.58 0.09 -21.03
C LEU A 183 -4.64 -0.44 -22.13
N TYR A 184 -5.21 -0.91 -23.25
CA TYR A 184 -4.40 -1.38 -24.37
C TYR A 184 -3.60 -0.24 -25.00
N HIS A 185 -4.19 0.97 -25.07
CA HIS A 185 -3.45 2.16 -25.50
C HIS A 185 -2.27 2.44 -24.58
N TRP A 186 -2.48 2.40 -23.25
CA TRP A 186 -1.39 2.61 -22.29
C TRP A 186 -0.27 1.57 -22.43
N MET A 187 -0.62 0.28 -22.52
CA MET A 187 0.37 -0.78 -22.72
C MET A 187 1.19 -0.57 -24.01
N LEU A 188 0.54 -0.11 -25.10
CA LEU A 188 1.20 0.24 -26.36
C LEU A 188 2.18 1.41 -26.17
N ASN A 189 1.76 2.48 -25.49
CA ASN A 189 2.60 3.63 -25.21
C ASN A 189 3.82 3.23 -24.36
N TYR A 190 3.60 2.47 -23.30
CA TYR A 190 4.70 1.99 -22.42
C TYR A 190 5.69 1.10 -23.18
N ALA A 191 5.21 0.14 -23.98
CA ALA A 191 6.07 -0.70 -24.81
C ALA A 191 6.93 0.12 -25.79
N ALA A 192 6.34 1.16 -26.40
CA ALA A 192 7.05 2.08 -27.28
C ALA A 192 8.06 2.97 -26.52
N MET A 193 7.73 3.40 -25.31
CA MET A 193 8.62 4.20 -24.47
C MET A 193 9.88 3.40 -24.07
N VAL A 194 9.71 2.18 -23.57
CA VAL A 194 10.85 1.35 -23.12
C VAL A 194 11.71 0.87 -24.28
N SER A 195 11.17 0.76 -25.50
CA SER A 195 11.94 0.42 -26.70
C SER A 195 12.58 1.62 -27.42
N ASN A 196 12.41 2.84 -26.89
CA ASN A 196 12.86 4.10 -27.51
C ASN A 196 12.20 4.40 -28.87
N ASP A 197 11.01 3.88 -29.09
CA ASP A 197 10.27 4.08 -30.34
C ASP A 197 9.06 5.05 -30.17
N PHE A 198 8.86 5.58 -28.95
CA PHE A 198 7.83 6.59 -28.65
C PHE A 198 8.29 7.99 -29.06
N PRO A 199 7.42 8.84 -29.65
CA PRO A 199 6.02 8.61 -29.99
C PRO A 199 5.77 7.98 -31.38
N GLN A 200 6.82 7.74 -32.17
CA GLN A 200 6.74 7.40 -33.59
C GLN A 200 6.01 6.06 -33.83
N ALA A 201 6.23 5.06 -32.98
CA ALA A 201 5.61 3.74 -33.10
C ALA A 201 4.14 3.69 -32.64
N VAL A 202 3.63 4.76 -32.04
CA VAL A 202 2.25 4.83 -31.54
C VAL A 202 1.40 5.71 -32.46
N PRO A 203 0.31 5.19 -33.08
CA PRO A 203 -0.63 6.02 -33.81
C PRO A 203 -1.16 7.18 -32.95
N ALA A 204 -1.38 8.35 -33.60
CA ALA A 204 -1.71 9.58 -32.86
C ALA A 204 -2.97 9.45 -32.00
N GLU A 205 -3.96 8.72 -32.47
CA GLU A 205 -5.23 8.46 -31.81
C GLU A 205 -5.11 7.57 -30.55
N TYR A 206 -3.98 6.86 -30.37
CA TYR A 206 -3.72 5.97 -29.23
C TYR A 206 -2.65 6.49 -28.29
N ARG A 207 -2.11 7.69 -28.54
CA ARG A 207 -1.09 8.30 -27.69
C ARG A 207 -1.68 8.78 -26.37
N VAL A 208 -0.91 8.61 -25.30
CA VAL A 208 -1.20 9.31 -24.04
C VAL A 208 -1.23 10.82 -24.29
N SER A 209 -2.08 11.52 -23.54
CA SER A 209 -2.22 12.96 -23.75
C SER A 209 -0.98 13.73 -23.31
N PRO A 210 -0.63 14.84 -23.99
CA PRO A 210 0.41 15.73 -23.53
C PRO A 210 0.13 16.27 -22.11
N GLU A 211 -1.15 16.46 -21.78
CA GLU A 211 -1.60 16.91 -20.46
C GLU A 211 -1.27 15.90 -19.38
N PHE A 212 -1.43 14.59 -19.63
CA PHE A 212 -1.00 13.54 -18.72
C PHE A 212 0.50 13.65 -18.42
N ILE A 213 1.31 13.75 -19.48
CA ILE A 213 2.77 13.91 -19.31
C ILE A 213 3.08 15.20 -18.54
N SER A 214 2.40 16.30 -18.84
CA SER A 214 2.58 17.60 -18.17
C SER A 214 2.20 17.53 -16.69
N ARG A 215 1.16 16.79 -16.32
CA ARG A 215 0.72 16.64 -14.92
C ARG A 215 1.74 15.90 -14.06
N PHE A 216 2.43 14.90 -14.58
CA PHE A 216 3.50 14.22 -13.86
C PHE A 216 4.70 15.12 -13.59
N TYR A 217 4.94 16.12 -14.45
CA TYR A 217 5.98 17.12 -14.26
C TYR A 217 5.51 18.35 -13.44
N GLY A 218 4.24 18.33 -12.98
CA GLY A 218 3.56 19.56 -12.55
C GLY A 218 3.13 20.39 -13.76
N ALA A 219 2.18 21.31 -13.57
CA ALA A 219 1.58 22.10 -14.65
C ALA A 219 2.60 22.85 -15.54
N GLU A 220 3.83 23.01 -15.05
CA GLU A 220 4.97 23.60 -15.75
C GLU A 220 6.24 22.80 -15.41
N LYS A 221 6.59 21.80 -16.23
CA LYS A 221 7.79 20.96 -16.07
C LYS A 221 9.03 21.78 -15.67
N ASP A 222 9.35 22.80 -16.46
CA ASP A 222 10.54 23.62 -16.26
C ASP A 222 10.49 24.45 -14.96
N LYS A 223 9.28 24.76 -14.48
CA LYS A 223 9.10 25.43 -13.19
C LYS A 223 9.28 24.45 -12.04
N THR A 224 8.65 23.28 -12.10
CA THR A 224 8.79 22.24 -11.08
C THR A 224 10.24 21.77 -10.95
N GLU A 225 10.94 21.55 -12.07
CA GLU A 225 12.36 21.20 -12.04
C GLU A 225 13.26 22.30 -11.46
N ARG A 226 12.89 23.59 -11.63
CA ARG A 226 13.63 24.71 -11.03
C ARG A 226 13.27 24.91 -9.56
N ASP A 227 11.98 24.88 -9.23
CA ASP A 227 11.50 25.17 -7.88
C ASP A 227 11.93 24.10 -6.87
N PHE A 228 12.12 22.86 -7.34
CA PHE A 228 12.54 21.71 -6.52
C PHE A 228 13.90 21.13 -6.94
N ALA A 229 14.75 21.90 -7.62
CA ALA A 229 16.07 21.45 -8.04
C ALA A 229 17.02 21.11 -6.88
N ASN A 230 16.71 21.62 -5.68
CA ASN A 230 17.43 21.31 -4.45
C ASN A 230 17.03 19.95 -3.85
N ILE A 231 15.89 19.38 -4.23
CA ILE A 231 15.46 18.03 -3.80
C ILE A 231 16.20 16.99 -4.63
N ARG A 232 16.95 16.10 -3.99
CA ARG A 232 17.78 15.09 -4.65
C ARG A 232 17.73 13.75 -3.94
N PHE A 233 17.42 12.72 -4.72
CA PHE A 233 17.42 11.34 -4.27
C PHE A 233 18.24 10.48 -5.23
N ASP A 234 19.05 9.57 -4.68
CA ASP A 234 19.74 8.52 -5.41
C ASP A 234 19.26 7.15 -4.95
N GLU A 235 18.90 6.28 -5.89
CA GLU A 235 18.56 4.89 -5.60
C GLU A 235 19.85 4.09 -5.32
N ARG A 236 20.01 3.57 -4.10
CA ARG A 236 21.22 2.92 -3.59
C ARG A 236 20.97 1.60 -2.87
N ALA A 237 19.81 0.94 -3.07
CA ALA A 237 19.47 -0.28 -2.34
C ALA A 237 20.51 -1.39 -2.52
N ALA A 238 21.06 -1.55 -3.74
CA ALA A 238 22.10 -2.54 -4.02
C ALA A 238 23.40 -2.25 -3.26
N GLU A 239 23.85 -1.00 -3.31
CA GLU A 239 25.06 -0.55 -2.61
C GLU A 239 24.95 -0.71 -1.09
N LEU A 240 23.75 -0.43 -0.55
CA LEU A 240 23.46 -0.52 0.87
C LEU A 240 23.13 -1.93 1.36
N GLY A 241 23.00 -2.92 0.47
CA GLY A 241 22.75 -4.33 0.80
C GLY A 241 21.30 -4.67 1.12
N VAL A 242 20.32 -3.83 0.68
CA VAL A 242 18.90 -3.99 1.02
C VAL A 242 17.97 -4.16 -0.19
N ASN A 243 18.54 -4.49 -1.36
CA ASN A 243 17.81 -4.66 -2.62
C ASN A 243 17.18 -6.04 -2.80
N THR A 244 16.64 -6.65 -1.74
CA THR A 244 16.02 -7.98 -1.79
C THR A 244 15.05 -8.11 -2.94
N PHE A 245 15.19 -9.19 -3.69
CA PHE A 245 14.27 -9.55 -4.76
C PHE A 245 13.10 -10.36 -4.19
N ASN A 246 11.95 -9.72 -4.06
CA ASN A 246 10.78 -10.33 -3.46
C ASN A 246 9.46 -9.86 -4.09
N THR A 247 8.34 -10.34 -3.57
CA THR A 247 6.99 -9.97 -4.02
C THR A 247 6.45 -8.73 -3.32
N GLY A 248 7.26 -8.04 -2.55
CA GLY A 248 6.94 -6.77 -1.86
C GLY A 248 5.70 -6.84 -0.97
N ARG A 249 5.87 -6.54 0.31
CA ARG A 249 4.77 -6.37 1.28
C ARG A 249 5.23 -5.44 2.39
N GLY A 250 4.98 -5.84 3.62
CA GLY A 250 5.29 -5.04 4.79
C GLY A 250 6.75 -4.67 4.94
N VAL A 251 6.97 -3.57 5.60
CA VAL A 251 8.27 -3.12 6.07
C VAL A 251 8.10 -2.50 7.46
N ALA A 252 8.99 -2.83 8.38
CA ALA A 252 9.09 -2.16 9.68
C ALA A 252 10.49 -1.60 9.83
N VAL A 253 10.56 -0.37 10.30
CA VAL A 253 11.81 0.34 10.54
C VAL A 253 11.81 0.83 11.98
N GLU A 254 12.78 0.40 12.77
CA GLU A 254 13.02 0.88 14.13
C GLU A 254 14.46 0.54 14.54
N ASP A 255 14.96 1.21 15.55
CA ASP A 255 16.22 0.89 16.21
C ASP A 255 15.97 -0.30 17.17
N PHE A 256 16.08 -1.53 16.63
CA PHE A 256 15.72 -2.74 17.38
C PHE A 256 16.81 -3.22 18.35
N ASP A 257 18.06 -2.85 18.16
CA ASP A 257 19.16 -3.22 19.06
C ASP A 257 19.65 -2.07 19.96
N GLY A 258 19.06 -0.87 19.78
CA GLY A 258 19.32 0.29 20.62
C GLY A 258 20.65 0.99 20.33
N ASP A 259 21.24 0.80 19.16
CA ASP A 259 22.52 1.39 18.76
C ASP A 259 22.40 2.84 18.25
N GLY A 260 21.17 3.32 18.03
CA GLY A 260 20.85 4.68 17.56
C GLY A 260 20.70 4.82 16.06
N PHE A 261 20.75 3.71 15.30
CA PHE A 261 20.51 3.69 13.86
C PHE A 261 19.33 2.75 13.56
N PRO A 262 18.36 3.21 12.74
CA PRO A 262 17.19 2.39 12.46
C PRO A 262 17.49 1.22 11.52
N ASP A 263 17.03 0.04 11.90
CA ASP A 263 17.11 -1.21 11.14
C ASP A 263 15.89 -1.39 10.24
N ILE A 264 15.94 -2.37 9.32
CA ILE A 264 14.83 -2.69 8.42
C ILE A 264 14.41 -4.14 8.57
N VAL A 265 13.13 -4.39 8.80
CA VAL A 265 12.49 -5.71 8.64
C VAL A 265 11.54 -5.66 7.45
N THR A 266 11.66 -6.60 6.51
CA THR A 266 10.87 -6.64 5.28
C THR A 266 10.61 -8.06 4.80
N GLY A 267 9.73 -8.22 3.82
CA GLY A 267 9.47 -9.51 3.19
C GLY A 267 8.40 -9.44 2.11
N GLY A 268 7.96 -10.59 1.62
CA GLY A 268 6.97 -10.66 0.56
C GLY A 268 6.01 -11.84 0.70
N SER A 269 4.87 -11.81 0.00
CA SER A 269 3.82 -12.82 0.09
C SER A 269 4.29 -14.26 -0.21
N PHE A 270 5.38 -14.41 -0.94
CA PHE A 270 5.96 -15.71 -1.32
C PHE A 270 7.40 -15.87 -0.85
N ASP A 271 7.84 -15.00 0.05
CA ASP A 271 9.22 -14.85 0.44
C ASP A 271 9.35 -14.93 1.96
N ASP A 272 10.58 -15.11 2.43
CA ASP A 272 10.89 -15.15 3.85
C ASP A 272 10.95 -13.74 4.44
N LEU A 273 10.71 -13.64 5.75
CA LEU A 273 10.99 -12.45 6.52
C LEU A 273 12.51 -12.20 6.53
N ARG A 274 12.92 -10.95 6.36
CA ARG A 274 14.31 -10.50 6.37
C ARG A 274 14.50 -9.41 7.41
N TYR A 275 15.66 -9.44 8.07
CA TYR A 275 16.11 -8.39 8.98
C TYR A 275 17.46 -7.86 8.54
N TYR A 276 17.53 -6.57 8.31
CA TYR A 276 18.72 -5.85 7.93
C TYR A 276 19.12 -4.90 9.04
N HIS A 277 20.21 -5.24 9.73
CA HIS A 277 20.83 -4.38 10.75
C HIS A 277 21.58 -3.24 10.09
N ASN A 278 21.41 -2.04 10.62
CA ASN A 278 22.07 -0.83 10.12
C ASN A 278 23.48 -0.71 10.68
N ASN A 279 24.49 -0.78 9.83
CA ASN A 279 25.89 -0.64 10.23
C ASN A 279 26.28 0.85 10.35
N ALA A 280 25.77 1.53 11.39
CA ALA A 280 26.05 2.92 11.72
C ALA A 280 25.95 3.88 10.52
N GLY A 281 24.89 3.77 9.72
CA GLY A 281 24.60 4.63 8.57
C GLY A 281 25.48 4.38 7.33
N LYS A 282 26.25 3.29 7.29
CA LYS A 282 27.15 2.98 6.15
C LYS A 282 26.58 1.96 5.19
N GLY A 283 25.49 1.30 5.56
CA GLY A 283 24.83 0.23 4.84
C GLY A 283 24.24 -0.75 5.81
N PHE A 284 23.78 -1.90 5.32
CA PHE A 284 23.05 -2.86 6.14
C PHE A 284 23.66 -4.26 6.03
N GLU A 285 23.54 -5.03 7.10
CA GLU A 285 23.95 -6.44 7.20
C GLU A 285 22.72 -7.33 7.37
N ASP A 286 22.66 -8.47 6.69
CA ASP A 286 21.56 -9.44 6.84
C ASP A 286 21.70 -10.21 8.17
N TRP A 287 20.91 -9.84 9.16
CA TRP A 287 20.82 -10.49 10.46
C TRP A 287 19.62 -11.43 10.59
N THR A 288 18.98 -11.81 9.53
CA THR A 288 17.76 -12.66 9.52
C THR A 288 17.92 -13.92 10.35
N GLU A 289 19.04 -14.63 10.21
CA GLU A 289 19.31 -15.86 11.00
C GLU A 289 19.64 -15.54 12.45
N ARG A 290 20.42 -14.50 12.69
CA ARG A 290 20.77 -14.02 14.04
C ARG A 290 19.54 -13.54 14.79
N ALA A 291 18.64 -12.83 14.15
CA ALA A 291 17.40 -12.34 14.71
C ALA A 291 16.38 -13.44 15.07
N GLY A 292 16.57 -14.66 14.56
CA GLY A 292 15.65 -15.77 14.74
C GLY A 292 14.52 -15.82 13.70
N PHE A 293 14.62 -15.06 12.62
CA PHE A 293 13.55 -14.96 11.60
C PHE A 293 13.65 -15.99 10.48
N LYS A 294 14.67 -16.85 10.49
CA LYS A 294 14.84 -17.89 9.47
C LYS A 294 13.64 -18.82 9.40
N GLY A 295 13.05 -18.94 8.20
CA GLY A 295 11.91 -19.83 7.94
C GLY A 295 10.55 -19.24 8.26
N TYR A 296 10.46 -17.99 8.73
CA TYR A 296 9.20 -17.27 8.83
C TYR A 296 8.82 -16.73 7.44
N ARG A 297 7.72 -17.25 6.91
CA ARG A 297 7.29 -17.02 5.52
C ARG A 297 6.04 -16.16 5.44
N GLN A 298 5.88 -15.51 4.27
CA GLN A 298 4.65 -14.83 3.85
C GLN A 298 4.24 -13.67 4.75
N PRO A 299 5.19 -12.86 5.20
CA PRO A 299 4.81 -11.65 5.90
C PRO A 299 3.98 -10.75 4.97
N PHE A 300 2.92 -10.16 5.53
CA PHE A 300 2.04 -9.29 4.77
C PHE A 300 2.11 -7.84 5.24
N PHE A 301 1.78 -7.58 6.48
CA PHE A 301 1.88 -6.27 7.13
C PHE A 301 2.78 -6.40 8.36
N MET A 302 3.47 -5.34 8.72
CA MET A 302 4.34 -5.31 9.90
C MET A 302 4.09 -4.05 10.71
N THR A 303 4.08 -4.20 12.02
CA THR A 303 3.90 -3.07 12.93
C THR A 303 4.68 -3.28 14.22
N VAL A 304 5.11 -2.20 14.83
CA VAL A 304 5.99 -2.18 15.99
C VAL A 304 5.28 -1.60 17.21
N ALA A 305 5.46 -2.21 18.37
CA ALA A 305 5.08 -1.66 19.67
C ALA A 305 5.92 -2.33 20.76
N ASP A 306 6.04 -1.72 21.91
CA ASP A 306 6.59 -2.34 23.10
C ASP A 306 5.42 -2.91 23.94
N ILE A 307 5.19 -4.21 23.81
CA ILE A 307 3.99 -4.87 24.35
C ILE A 307 4.04 -5.10 25.87
N ASP A 308 5.23 -5.20 26.44
CA ASP A 308 5.44 -5.42 27.87
C ASP A 308 6.07 -4.22 28.62
N ASN A 309 6.25 -3.10 27.90
CA ASN A 309 6.83 -1.86 28.41
C ASN A 309 8.27 -2.05 28.98
N ASP A 310 9.06 -2.96 28.37
CA ASP A 310 10.45 -3.17 28.79
C ASP A 310 11.44 -2.17 28.12
N GLY A 311 10.97 -1.39 27.19
CA GLY A 311 11.72 -0.35 26.47
C GLY A 311 12.33 -0.83 25.15
N HIS A 312 12.07 -2.09 24.75
CA HIS A 312 12.52 -2.66 23.49
C HIS A 312 11.34 -2.80 22.53
N PRO A 313 11.41 -2.25 21.33
CA PRO A 313 10.32 -2.34 20.37
C PRO A 313 10.15 -3.76 19.84
N ASP A 314 8.95 -4.32 20.01
CA ASP A 314 8.55 -5.64 19.53
C ASP A 314 7.93 -5.56 18.14
N LEU A 315 7.87 -6.71 17.43
CA LEU A 315 7.39 -6.78 16.06
C LEU A 315 6.18 -7.70 15.94
N LEU A 316 5.07 -7.16 15.42
CA LEU A 316 3.92 -7.95 14.97
C LEU A 316 3.96 -8.09 13.45
N VAL A 317 3.86 -9.31 12.96
CA VAL A 317 3.79 -9.64 11.53
C VAL A 317 2.46 -10.31 11.24
N THR A 318 1.64 -9.73 10.37
CA THR A 318 0.47 -10.41 9.82
C THR A 318 0.87 -11.30 8.65
N ARG A 319 0.05 -12.28 8.31
CA ARG A 319 0.37 -13.25 7.25
C ARG A 319 -0.69 -13.30 6.18
N MET A 320 -0.25 -13.42 4.95
CA MET A 320 -1.12 -13.70 3.82
C MET A 320 -1.31 -15.21 3.67
N PHE A 321 -2.55 -15.65 3.39
CA PHE A 321 -2.94 -17.06 3.16
C PHE A 321 -2.73 -18.01 4.35
N HIS A 322 -2.43 -17.49 5.53
CA HIS A 322 -2.39 -18.22 6.78
C HIS A 322 -3.19 -17.50 7.85
N ASP A 323 -3.85 -18.27 8.68
CA ASP A 323 -4.53 -17.70 9.84
C ASP A 323 -3.52 -17.15 10.83
N GLY A 324 -3.91 -16.04 11.42
CA GLY A 324 -3.21 -15.47 12.53
C GLY A 324 -2.13 -14.47 12.17
N VAL A 325 -1.36 -14.19 13.18
CA VAL A 325 -0.24 -13.26 13.19
C VAL A 325 0.95 -13.95 13.82
N THR A 326 2.12 -13.34 13.74
CA THR A 326 3.26 -13.71 14.56
C THR A 326 3.70 -12.50 15.37
N LEU A 327 3.75 -12.63 16.69
CA LEU A 327 4.24 -11.64 17.61
C LEU A 327 5.64 -12.02 18.07
N PHE A 328 6.62 -11.21 17.71
CA PHE A 328 8.00 -11.39 18.10
C PHE A 328 8.36 -10.39 19.20
N ARG A 329 8.74 -10.91 20.36
CA ARG A 329 9.29 -10.12 21.45
C ARG A 329 10.77 -9.85 21.20
N ASN A 330 11.18 -8.60 21.26
CA ASN A 330 12.57 -8.17 21.14
C ASN A 330 13.31 -8.36 22.48
N LYS A 331 14.55 -8.86 22.42
CA LYS A 331 15.41 -9.03 23.60
C LYS A 331 16.33 -7.83 23.84
N GLY A 332 16.22 -6.79 23.00
CA GLY A 332 17.01 -5.56 23.11
C GLY A 332 18.42 -5.64 22.51
N ASP A 333 18.72 -6.70 21.78
CA ASP A 333 20.01 -6.92 21.11
C ASP A 333 19.86 -7.28 19.61
N GLY A 334 18.69 -6.95 19.02
CA GLY A 334 18.34 -7.31 17.65
C GLY A 334 17.98 -8.79 17.47
N THR A 335 17.78 -9.54 18.58
CA THR A 335 17.26 -10.91 18.53
C THR A 335 15.84 -10.99 19.07
N PHE A 336 15.05 -11.91 18.54
CA PHE A 336 13.62 -12.00 18.80
C PHE A 336 13.19 -13.39 19.24
N GLU A 337 12.05 -13.45 19.91
CA GLU A 337 11.39 -14.68 20.33
C GLU A 337 9.91 -14.65 19.91
N ASP A 338 9.43 -15.73 19.27
CA ASP A 338 8.01 -15.87 18.94
C ASP A 338 7.20 -16.13 20.22
N VAL A 339 6.45 -15.14 20.66
CA VAL A 339 5.61 -15.17 21.85
C VAL A 339 4.11 -15.23 21.52
N THR A 340 3.74 -15.44 20.28
CA THR A 340 2.36 -15.39 19.79
C THR A 340 1.37 -16.17 20.65
N ALA A 341 1.66 -17.44 20.88
CA ALA A 341 0.79 -18.32 21.65
C ALA A 341 0.79 -17.95 23.16
N ALA A 342 1.95 -17.59 23.68
CA ALA A 342 2.10 -17.20 25.09
C ALA A 342 1.29 -15.94 25.40
N TRP A 343 1.23 -15.01 24.45
CA TRP A 343 0.46 -13.77 24.55
C TRP A 343 -1.01 -13.90 24.13
N GLY A 344 -1.49 -15.12 23.82
CA GLY A 344 -2.91 -15.39 23.57
C GLY A 344 -3.41 -14.94 22.21
N LEU A 345 -2.52 -14.61 21.25
CA LEU A 345 -2.91 -14.29 19.90
C LEU A 345 -3.16 -15.57 19.06
N PRO A 346 -4.03 -15.50 18.02
CA PRO A 346 -4.35 -16.67 17.22
C PRO A 346 -3.15 -17.12 16.39
N VAL A 347 -2.69 -18.35 16.60
CA VAL A 347 -1.53 -18.94 15.91
C VAL A 347 -1.95 -19.64 14.61
N LYS A 348 -3.13 -20.25 14.59
CA LYS A 348 -3.68 -20.97 13.43
C LYS A 348 -5.15 -21.32 13.66
N ARG A 349 -5.96 -21.30 12.61
CA ARG A 349 -7.27 -21.98 12.59
C ARG A 349 -7.15 -23.35 11.93
N ASP A 350 -7.78 -24.35 12.53
CA ASP A 350 -7.72 -25.75 12.07
C ASP A 350 -8.66 -26.08 10.88
N ASP A 351 -9.45 -25.12 10.44
CA ASP A 351 -10.30 -25.27 9.27
C ASP A 351 -9.48 -24.91 8.01
N ASN A 352 -9.53 -25.73 6.98
CA ASN A 352 -8.85 -25.56 5.68
C ASN A 352 -9.26 -24.28 4.91
N ALA A 353 -9.49 -23.18 5.61
CA ALA A 353 -9.86 -21.89 5.06
C ALA A 353 -8.61 -21.08 4.71
N LEU A 354 -8.62 -20.44 3.56
CA LEU A 354 -7.64 -19.40 3.25
C LEU A 354 -8.07 -18.13 3.98
N SER A 355 -7.48 -17.86 5.13
CA SER A 355 -7.66 -16.58 5.81
C SER A 355 -6.34 -15.81 5.83
N SER A 356 -6.44 -14.49 5.85
CA SER A 356 -5.29 -13.60 5.95
C SER A 356 -5.61 -12.49 6.94
N SER A 357 -4.64 -12.11 7.76
CA SER A 357 -4.70 -10.89 8.54
C SER A 357 -4.02 -9.78 7.74
N TRP A 358 -4.68 -8.61 7.58
CA TRP A 358 -4.23 -7.60 6.64
C TRP A 358 -3.44 -6.49 7.31
N ALA A 359 -4.05 -5.71 8.19
CA ALA A 359 -3.37 -4.64 8.90
C ALA A 359 -3.55 -4.80 10.40
N ALA A 360 -2.71 -4.13 11.16
CA ALA A 360 -2.83 -4.04 12.60
C ALA A 360 -2.53 -2.61 13.05
N ALA A 361 -3.16 -2.18 14.14
CA ALA A 361 -2.95 -0.89 14.74
C ALA A 361 -2.82 -1.02 16.26
N TRP A 362 -1.94 -0.24 16.83
CA TRP A 362 -1.68 -0.17 18.26
C TRP A 362 -2.30 1.09 18.87
N GLY A 363 -2.94 0.94 20.04
CA GLY A 363 -3.49 2.05 20.80
C GLY A 363 -3.85 1.61 22.21
N ASP A 364 -3.68 2.45 23.20
CA ASP A 364 -4.13 2.22 24.58
C ASP A 364 -5.60 2.67 24.69
N VAL A 365 -6.53 1.78 24.29
CA VAL A 365 -7.95 2.15 24.08
C VAL A 365 -8.68 2.40 25.39
N ASN A 366 -8.20 1.88 26.51
CA ASN A 366 -8.81 2.04 27.84
C ASN A 366 -8.01 2.96 28.76
N ASN A 367 -6.88 3.51 28.28
CA ASN A 367 -5.96 4.37 29.01
C ASN A 367 -5.40 3.71 30.31
N ASP A 368 -5.08 2.40 30.25
CA ASP A 368 -4.49 1.68 31.38
C ASP A 368 -2.95 1.65 31.36
N GLY A 369 -2.34 2.25 30.33
CA GLY A 369 -0.90 2.34 30.15
C GLY A 369 -0.26 1.15 29.42
N LYS A 370 -1.07 0.20 28.97
CA LYS A 370 -0.65 -0.93 28.15
C LYS A 370 -1.19 -0.77 26.74
N ILE A 371 -0.37 -1.14 25.79
CA ILE A 371 -0.76 -1.00 24.40
C ILE A 371 -1.69 -2.14 23.99
N ASP A 372 -2.87 -1.80 23.44
CA ASP A 372 -3.86 -2.73 22.89
C ASP A 372 -3.69 -2.86 21.38
N LEU A 373 -4.31 -3.89 20.81
CA LEU A 373 -4.11 -4.28 19.42
C LEU A 373 -5.44 -4.44 18.68
N PHE A 374 -5.61 -3.73 17.57
CA PHE A 374 -6.66 -4.04 16.60
C PHE A 374 -6.04 -4.73 15.38
N ILE A 375 -6.61 -5.87 14.96
CA ILE A 375 -6.21 -6.58 13.74
C ILE A 375 -7.37 -6.51 12.75
N SER A 376 -7.14 -5.92 11.59
CA SER A 376 -8.08 -6.00 10.48
C SER A 376 -7.86 -7.31 9.74
N GLY A 377 -8.93 -8.07 9.56
CA GLY A 377 -8.86 -9.37 8.96
C GLY A 377 -9.64 -9.46 7.66
N MET A 378 -9.15 -10.29 6.77
CA MET A 378 -9.92 -10.84 5.67
C MET A 378 -9.96 -12.36 5.85
N GLY A 379 -11.01 -12.83 6.50
CA GLY A 379 -11.33 -14.25 6.40
C GLY A 379 -11.97 -14.48 5.05
N MET A 380 -11.21 -14.87 4.03
CA MET A 380 -11.83 -15.41 2.82
C MET A 380 -11.92 -16.92 2.99
N GLU A 381 -13.02 -17.40 3.60
CA GLU A 381 -13.35 -18.81 3.53
C GLU A 381 -13.66 -19.14 2.07
N ILE A 382 -12.67 -19.62 1.33
CA ILE A 382 -12.88 -20.26 0.05
C ILE A 382 -13.14 -21.74 0.38
N PRO A 383 -14.35 -22.27 0.14
CA PRO A 383 -14.63 -23.69 0.36
C PRO A 383 -13.84 -24.52 -0.64
N LEU A 384 -12.88 -25.26 -0.16
CA LEU A 384 -11.98 -26.09 -0.96
C LEU A 384 -12.55 -27.46 -1.36
N ALA A 385 -13.76 -27.82 -1.04
CA ALA A 385 -14.35 -29.08 -1.45
C ALA A 385 -15.85 -28.99 -1.70
N GLY A 386 -16.25 -28.95 -2.96
CA GLY A 386 -17.60 -29.40 -3.42
C GLY A 386 -18.82 -28.58 -2.97
N GLY A 387 -18.63 -27.52 -2.22
CA GLY A 387 -19.70 -26.66 -1.76
C GLY A 387 -19.65 -25.28 -2.44
N LEU A 388 -20.47 -25.07 -3.44
CA LEU A 388 -20.53 -23.86 -4.26
C LEU A 388 -20.85 -22.57 -3.51
N LEU A 389 -20.95 -22.55 -2.18
CA LEU A 389 -21.69 -21.50 -1.46
C LEU A 389 -21.26 -21.25 0.00
N SER A 390 -20.00 -21.27 0.38
CA SER A 390 -19.64 -20.63 1.66
C SER A 390 -19.32 -19.16 1.47
N ARG A 391 -19.79 -18.32 2.40
CA ARG A 391 -19.55 -16.88 2.37
C ARG A 391 -18.10 -16.62 2.74
N PRO A 392 -17.41 -15.67 2.08
CA PRO A 392 -16.23 -15.09 2.67
C PRO A 392 -16.62 -14.50 4.02
N ARG A 393 -15.98 -14.94 5.10
CA ARG A 393 -16.14 -14.34 6.41
C ARG A 393 -14.95 -13.44 6.64
N PHE A 394 -15.25 -12.18 6.93
CA PHE A 394 -14.24 -11.19 7.30
C PHE A 394 -14.21 -11.10 8.82
N TYR A 395 -13.00 -11.18 9.37
CA TYR A 395 -12.79 -11.06 10.80
C TYR A 395 -11.87 -9.89 11.06
N SER A 396 -12.33 -8.93 11.84
CA SER A 396 -11.46 -7.96 12.47
C SER A 396 -11.69 -8.04 13.97
N ALA A 397 -10.66 -7.88 14.75
CA ALA A 397 -10.74 -8.11 16.19
C ALA A 397 -9.92 -7.08 16.98
N LEU A 398 -10.48 -6.67 18.12
CA LEU A 398 -9.82 -5.88 19.13
C LEU A 398 -9.35 -6.81 20.26
N TYR A 399 -8.07 -6.70 20.59
CA TYR A 399 -7.42 -7.42 21.67
C TYR A 399 -6.94 -6.44 22.73
N ILE A 400 -7.40 -6.61 23.96
CA ILE A 400 -6.96 -5.82 25.12
C ILE A 400 -5.79 -6.49 25.80
N ASN A 401 -4.75 -5.72 26.10
CA ASN A 401 -3.56 -6.17 26.83
C ASN A 401 -3.83 -6.18 28.35
N GLU A 402 -4.08 -7.35 28.89
CA GLU A 402 -4.35 -7.53 30.34
C GLU A 402 -3.06 -7.73 31.17
N GLY A 403 -1.91 -7.29 30.63
CA GLY A 403 -0.61 -7.41 31.31
C GLY A 403 0.06 -8.78 31.09
N GLY A 404 0.72 -8.89 29.91
CA GLY A 404 1.40 -10.11 29.47
C GLY A 404 0.50 -11.07 28.66
N ARG A 405 -0.73 -10.66 28.35
CA ARG A 405 -1.64 -11.43 27.50
C ARG A 405 -2.66 -10.53 26.80
N PHE A 406 -2.88 -10.78 25.53
CA PHE A 406 -3.97 -10.20 24.75
C PHE A 406 -5.24 -11.04 24.90
N VAL A 407 -6.38 -10.36 25.16
CA VAL A 407 -7.72 -10.98 25.25
C VAL A 407 -8.64 -10.32 24.25
N GLU A 408 -9.28 -11.11 23.41
CA GLU A 408 -10.22 -10.62 22.40
C GLU A 408 -11.48 -10.04 23.06
N ARG A 409 -11.79 -8.77 22.79
CA ARG A 409 -12.89 -8.00 23.38
C ARG A 409 -13.77 -7.28 22.34
N THR A 410 -13.74 -7.68 21.08
CA THR A 410 -14.41 -7.02 19.96
C THR A 410 -15.89 -6.75 20.23
N ALA A 411 -16.62 -7.76 20.71
CA ALA A 411 -18.05 -7.64 21.00
C ALA A 411 -18.32 -6.77 22.22
N GLU A 412 -17.49 -6.88 23.26
CA GLU A 412 -17.61 -6.11 24.50
C GLU A 412 -17.42 -4.60 24.26
N TYR A 413 -16.53 -4.24 23.33
CA TYR A 413 -16.28 -2.85 22.92
C TYR A 413 -17.23 -2.36 21.80
N GLY A 414 -18.33 -3.07 21.52
CA GLY A 414 -19.35 -2.64 20.55
C GLY A 414 -18.96 -2.78 19.08
N LEU A 415 -17.80 -3.38 18.78
CA LEU A 415 -17.31 -3.51 17.42
C LEU A 415 -17.91 -4.68 16.65
N GLY A 416 -18.52 -5.67 17.33
CA GLY A 416 -18.95 -6.93 16.73
C GLY A 416 -19.81 -6.78 15.47
N ASP A 417 -20.81 -5.88 15.47
CA ASP A 417 -21.67 -5.64 14.31
C ASP A 417 -21.02 -4.71 13.27
N VAL A 418 -20.07 -3.87 13.69
CA VAL A 418 -19.37 -2.93 12.80
C VAL A 418 -18.41 -3.69 11.91
N VAL A 419 -17.65 -4.66 12.46
CA VAL A 419 -16.59 -5.35 11.74
C VAL A 419 -17.01 -6.68 11.12
N ARG A 420 -18.20 -7.19 11.49
CA ARG A 420 -18.69 -8.48 11.00
C ARG A 420 -18.99 -8.42 9.50
N ASP A 421 -18.43 -9.36 8.76
CA ASP A 421 -18.62 -9.52 7.31
C ASP A 421 -18.27 -8.25 6.49
N LYS A 422 -17.41 -7.37 7.03
CA LYS A 422 -16.89 -6.19 6.32
C LYS A 422 -15.41 -6.32 6.03
N TYR A 423 -15.02 -5.76 4.90
CA TYR A 423 -13.66 -5.85 4.38
C TYR A 423 -12.85 -4.60 4.74
N PHE A 424 -12.16 -4.65 5.87
CA PHE A 424 -11.21 -3.61 6.26
C PHE A 424 -9.78 -4.09 6.02
N ILE A 425 -8.98 -3.26 5.35
CA ILE A 425 -7.58 -3.55 5.00
C ILE A 425 -6.59 -2.56 5.61
N GLY A 426 -7.09 -1.51 6.23
CA GLY A 426 -6.30 -0.57 7.02
C GLY A 426 -6.99 -0.23 8.32
N ALA A 427 -6.18 0.08 9.34
CA ALA A 427 -6.61 0.51 10.65
C ALA A 427 -5.63 1.53 11.22
N ALA A 428 -6.12 2.54 11.92
CA ALA A 428 -5.30 3.52 12.62
C ALA A 428 -6.02 4.01 13.90
N PHE A 429 -5.27 4.17 14.98
CA PHE A 429 -5.75 4.81 16.20
C PHE A 429 -5.29 6.28 16.25
N GLY A 430 -6.18 7.15 16.78
CA GLY A 430 -5.87 8.56 17.03
C GLY A 430 -7.03 9.24 17.75
N ASP A 431 -6.74 10.07 18.71
CA ASP A 431 -7.74 10.85 19.47
C ASP A 431 -8.16 12.08 18.65
N TYR A 432 -9.16 11.92 17.74
CA TYR A 432 -9.56 12.98 16.83
C TYR A 432 -10.41 14.06 17.50
N ASP A 433 -11.19 13.71 18.53
CA ASP A 433 -12.06 14.67 19.22
C ASP A 433 -11.42 15.31 20.47
N ASN A 434 -10.15 14.95 20.75
CA ASN A 434 -9.35 15.47 21.86
C ASN A 434 -9.94 15.18 23.24
N ASP A 435 -10.67 14.03 23.38
CA ASP A 435 -11.24 13.61 24.66
C ASP A 435 -10.26 12.82 25.53
N GLY A 436 -9.11 12.44 24.98
CA GLY A 436 -8.01 11.73 25.64
C GLY A 436 -8.08 10.22 25.47
N TYR A 437 -8.99 9.69 24.66
CA TYR A 437 -9.08 8.27 24.32
C TYR A 437 -8.85 8.08 22.82
N PRO A 438 -8.03 7.10 22.40
CA PRO A 438 -7.81 6.90 20.98
C PRO A 438 -9.06 6.35 20.29
N ASP A 439 -9.46 7.01 19.21
CA ASP A 439 -10.50 6.61 18.29
C ASP A 439 -9.95 5.68 17.22
N LEU A 440 -10.81 4.98 16.48
CA LEU A 440 -10.39 4.00 15.49
C LEU A 440 -10.92 4.35 14.09
N TYR A 441 -10.00 4.57 13.15
CA TYR A 441 -10.32 4.69 11.73
C TYR A 441 -10.07 3.35 11.04
N LEU A 442 -11.07 2.86 10.29
CA LEU A 442 -10.98 1.64 9.49
C LEU A 442 -11.20 1.96 8.02
N SER A 443 -10.22 1.63 7.19
CA SER A 443 -10.31 1.83 5.74
C SER A 443 -10.70 0.55 5.01
N SER A 444 -11.61 0.69 4.04
CA SER A 444 -12.09 -0.38 3.17
C SER A 444 -11.88 0.01 1.70
N PRO A 445 -11.44 -0.91 0.82
CA PRO A 445 -11.39 -0.66 -0.62
C PRO A 445 -12.79 -0.60 -1.24
N ILE A 446 -13.81 -0.97 -0.48
CA ILE A 446 -15.20 -0.93 -0.92
C ILE A 446 -15.76 0.46 -0.65
N VAL A 447 -16.38 1.04 -1.67
CA VAL A 447 -17.02 2.37 -1.62
C VAL A 447 -18.04 2.43 -0.48
N ASN A 448 -18.01 3.52 0.32
CA ASN A 448 -18.87 3.78 1.48
C ASN A 448 -18.75 2.78 2.65
N GLU A 449 -17.67 1.99 2.72
CA GLU A 449 -17.47 1.07 3.85
C GLU A 449 -16.43 1.53 4.86
N SER A 450 -15.53 2.46 4.51
CA SER A 450 -14.61 3.06 5.48
C SER A 450 -15.38 3.75 6.60
N VAL A 451 -14.90 3.63 7.83
CA VAL A 451 -15.63 4.12 9.01
C VAL A 451 -14.67 4.73 10.03
N LEU A 452 -15.10 5.83 10.63
CA LEU A 452 -14.51 6.42 11.83
C LEU A 452 -15.35 6.00 13.04
N LEU A 453 -14.69 5.50 14.06
CA LEU A 453 -15.30 4.98 15.28
C LEU A 453 -14.78 5.82 16.46
N ARG A 454 -15.70 6.47 17.17
CA ARG A 454 -15.40 7.23 18.36
C ARG A 454 -15.29 6.31 19.57
N ASN A 455 -14.25 6.47 20.36
CA ASN A 455 -14.10 5.80 21.65
C ASN A 455 -15.00 6.46 22.72
N THR A 456 -15.76 5.67 23.44
CA THR A 456 -16.69 6.15 24.46
C THR A 456 -16.07 6.12 25.87
N GLY A 457 -14.88 6.72 26.01
CA GLY A 457 -14.19 6.83 27.29
C GLY A 457 -13.58 5.50 27.77
N GLY A 458 -12.99 4.73 26.87
CA GLY A 458 -12.33 3.46 27.13
C GLY A 458 -13.28 2.27 27.38
N LYS A 459 -14.57 2.43 27.08
CA LYS A 459 -15.61 1.40 27.36
C LYS A 459 -16.19 0.77 26.10
N GLY A 460 -15.88 1.30 24.93
CA GLY A 460 -16.37 0.81 23.66
C GLY A 460 -16.29 1.86 22.56
N PHE A 461 -16.79 1.52 21.40
CA PHE A 461 -16.76 2.36 20.21
C PHE A 461 -18.16 2.57 19.62
N GLU A 462 -18.40 3.74 19.06
CA GLU A 462 -19.59 4.07 18.30
C GLU A 462 -19.22 4.69 16.95
N ILE A 463 -20.08 4.50 15.93
CA ILE A 463 -19.83 5.08 14.60
C ILE A 463 -19.96 6.61 14.68
N SER A 464 -18.89 7.31 14.34
CA SER A 464 -18.88 8.76 14.28
C SER A 464 -19.61 9.27 13.03
N SER A 465 -20.47 10.28 13.21
CA SER A 465 -21.12 10.99 12.11
C SER A 465 -20.22 12.06 11.47
N ALA A 466 -19.07 12.34 12.06
CA ALA A 466 -18.12 13.35 11.59
C ALA A 466 -17.47 12.96 10.24
N TYR A 467 -17.27 11.66 10.02
CA TYR A 467 -16.65 11.12 8.80
C TYR A 467 -17.71 10.73 7.78
N LYS A 468 -17.62 11.31 6.59
CA LYS A 468 -18.44 10.96 5.43
C LYS A 468 -17.61 11.12 4.16
N HIS A 469 -16.98 10.03 3.72
CA HIS A 469 -16.25 10.03 2.46
C HIS A 469 -16.63 8.82 1.62
N PRO A 470 -17.06 9.02 0.36
CA PRO A 470 -17.63 7.95 -0.46
C PRO A 470 -16.57 7.00 -1.02
N ASN A 471 -15.32 7.45 -1.15
CA ASN A 471 -14.29 6.66 -1.82
C ASN A 471 -13.84 5.49 -0.96
N GLY A 472 -13.57 4.35 -1.59
CA GLY A 472 -12.88 3.25 -0.94
C GLY A 472 -11.39 3.55 -0.80
N GLY A 473 -10.85 3.32 0.38
CA GLY A 473 -9.43 3.48 0.70
C GLY A 473 -8.75 2.15 0.99
N PHE A 474 -7.55 1.95 0.45
CA PHE A 474 -6.74 0.79 0.82
C PHE A 474 -6.00 1.01 2.14
N VAL A 475 -5.54 2.22 2.35
CA VAL A 475 -4.75 2.64 3.50
C VAL A 475 -5.33 3.92 4.08
N GLY A 476 -5.07 4.14 5.36
CA GLY A 476 -5.47 5.37 6.02
C GLY A 476 -4.78 5.54 7.36
N SER A 477 -4.51 6.80 7.71
CA SER A 477 -3.88 7.18 8.97
C SER A 477 -4.41 8.52 9.43
N PHE A 478 -4.25 8.80 10.72
CA PHE A 478 -4.41 10.16 11.26
C PHE A 478 -3.16 10.98 11.01
N VAL A 479 -3.33 12.26 10.75
CA VAL A 479 -2.25 13.24 10.53
C VAL A 479 -2.76 14.63 10.88
N ASP A 480 -1.96 15.46 11.51
CA ASP A 480 -2.24 16.91 11.65
C ASP A 480 -1.53 17.64 10.50
N ILE A 481 -2.20 17.73 9.33
CA ILE A 481 -1.59 18.18 8.08
C ILE A 481 -1.23 19.67 8.06
N ASN A 482 -1.95 20.46 8.85
CA ASN A 482 -1.82 21.92 8.92
C ASN A 482 -1.28 22.41 10.27
N HIS A 483 -0.94 21.49 11.18
CA HIS A 483 -0.42 21.74 12.53
C HIS A 483 -1.35 22.58 13.41
N ASP A 484 -2.67 22.42 13.25
CA ASP A 484 -3.65 23.18 14.03
C ASP A 484 -4.09 22.48 15.34
N GLY A 485 -3.59 21.27 15.59
CA GLY A 485 -3.88 20.47 16.79
C GLY A 485 -5.10 19.59 16.67
N ARG A 486 -5.73 19.54 15.51
CA ARG A 486 -6.80 18.60 15.19
C ARG A 486 -6.25 17.52 14.26
N LEU A 487 -6.64 16.29 14.51
CA LEU A 487 -6.22 15.18 13.63
C LEU A 487 -7.09 15.14 12.38
N ASP A 488 -6.44 15.24 11.25
CA ASP A 488 -6.99 15.00 9.93
C ASP A 488 -6.87 13.53 9.57
N ILE A 489 -7.49 13.10 8.45
CA ILE A 489 -7.39 11.74 7.95
C ILE A 489 -6.76 11.75 6.56
N PHE A 490 -5.64 11.03 6.41
CA PHE A 490 -5.15 10.60 5.11
C PHE A 490 -5.86 9.32 4.69
N GLN A 491 -6.37 9.27 3.48
CA GLN A 491 -6.98 8.09 2.86
C GLN A 491 -6.35 7.81 1.50
N GLY A 492 -5.67 6.67 1.36
CA GLY A 492 -5.10 6.22 0.09
C GLY A 492 -6.18 5.66 -0.83
N GLY A 493 -6.47 6.34 -1.93
CA GLY A 493 -7.53 5.99 -2.87
C GLY A 493 -7.22 4.73 -3.67
N PHE A 494 -8.14 3.76 -3.67
CA PHE A 494 -7.97 2.49 -4.36
C PHE A 494 -9.18 2.10 -5.22
N SER A 495 -10.40 2.40 -4.76
CA SER A 495 -11.63 2.06 -5.50
C SER A 495 -11.63 2.71 -6.87
N ASP A 496 -11.97 1.93 -7.90
CA ASP A 496 -12.08 2.38 -9.29
C ASP A 496 -10.83 3.14 -9.79
N ALA A 497 -9.67 2.85 -9.19
CA ALA A 497 -8.40 3.47 -9.58
C ALA A 497 -8.10 3.24 -11.07
N ARG A 498 -8.48 2.08 -11.61
CA ARG A 498 -8.27 1.76 -13.03
C ARG A 498 -8.95 2.76 -13.94
N SER A 499 -10.26 2.96 -13.80
CA SER A 499 -11.01 3.90 -14.66
C SER A 499 -10.51 5.34 -14.51
N SER A 500 -10.19 5.75 -13.29
CA SER A 500 -9.65 7.08 -13.00
C SER A 500 -8.27 7.30 -13.62
N ILE A 501 -7.39 6.29 -13.54
CA ILE A 501 -6.06 6.31 -14.19
C ILE A 501 -6.20 6.36 -15.71
N GLU A 502 -7.06 5.53 -16.30
CA GLU A 502 -7.31 5.54 -17.73
C GLU A 502 -7.85 6.90 -18.22
N MET A 503 -8.73 7.53 -17.44
CA MET A 503 -9.20 8.89 -17.74
C MET A 503 -8.07 9.91 -17.65
N ALA A 504 -7.24 9.84 -16.60
CA ALA A 504 -6.11 10.74 -16.41
C ALA A 504 -5.10 10.67 -17.56
N MET A 505 -4.75 9.45 -18.00
CA MET A 505 -3.79 9.21 -19.08
C MET A 505 -4.22 9.83 -20.42
N PHE A 506 -5.52 9.96 -20.65
CA PHE A 506 -6.06 10.43 -21.92
C PHE A 506 -6.78 11.79 -21.83
N GLY A 507 -6.39 12.62 -20.85
CA GLY A 507 -6.69 14.05 -20.82
C GLY A 507 -7.99 14.44 -20.14
N ALA A 508 -8.61 13.58 -19.31
CA ALA A 508 -9.75 13.98 -18.52
C ALA A 508 -9.36 14.98 -17.41
N ASN A 509 -10.30 15.84 -17.03
CA ASN A 509 -10.08 16.82 -15.99
C ASN A 509 -9.94 16.11 -14.60
N PRO A 510 -9.00 16.52 -13.71
CA PRO A 510 -8.90 16.01 -12.36
C PRO A 510 -10.21 16.03 -11.55
N ASP A 511 -11.08 16.98 -11.81
CA ASP A 511 -12.38 17.10 -11.15
C ASP A 511 -13.40 16.03 -11.61
N ASP A 512 -13.13 15.35 -12.72
CA ASP A 512 -13.95 14.25 -13.24
C ASP A 512 -13.62 12.90 -12.52
N TYR A 513 -12.47 12.82 -11.80
CA TYR A 513 -12.10 11.62 -11.04
C TYR A 513 -12.85 11.59 -9.71
N ARG A 514 -13.97 10.92 -9.68
CA ARG A 514 -14.80 10.81 -8.46
C ARG A 514 -14.28 9.77 -7.45
N THR A 515 -13.46 8.84 -7.91
CA THR A 515 -12.94 7.71 -7.13
C THR A 515 -11.48 7.44 -7.49
N GLY A 516 -10.77 6.65 -6.69
CA GLY A 516 -9.38 6.25 -6.97
C GLY A 516 -8.29 7.27 -6.68
N LYS A 517 -8.64 8.50 -6.26
CA LYS A 517 -7.68 9.47 -5.73
C LYS A 517 -7.50 9.29 -4.23
N SER A 518 -6.27 9.46 -3.78
CA SER A 518 -6.01 9.68 -2.35
C SER A 518 -6.58 11.02 -1.91
N ALA A 519 -6.92 11.14 -0.64
CA ALA A 519 -7.52 12.34 -0.08
C ALA A 519 -6.91 12.67 1.29
N ILE A 520 -6.85 13.96 1.58
CA ILE A 520 -6.74 14.48 2.94
C ILE A 520 -8.12 15.01 3.35
N LEU A 521 -8.64 14.50 4.44
CA LEU A 521 -9.89 14.95 5.04
C LEU A 521 -9.54 15.80 6.25
N VAL A 522 -9.65 17.12 6.10
CA VAL A 522 -9.28 18.10 7.11
C VAL A 522 -10.41 18.26 8.13
N GLN A 523 -10.09 18.10 9.39
CA GLN A 523 -11.04 18.31 10.47
C GLN A 523 -11.31 19.80 10.68
N GLN A 524 -12.58 20.16 10.59
CA GLN A 524 -13.05 21.51 10.79
C GLN A 524 -13.26 21.83 12.30
N PRO A 525 -13.35 23.11 12.70
CA PRO A 525 -13.60 23.49 14.09
C PRO A 525 -14.90 22.94 14.70
N ASP A 526 -15.87 22.53 13.86
CA ASP A 526 -17.12 21.88 14.28
C ASP A 526 -16.99 20.36 14.43
N GLY A 527 -15.78 19.83 14.26
CA GLY A 527 -15.48 18.41 14.34
C GLY A 527 -15.78 17.58 13.07
N GLN A 528 -16.37 18.20 12.03
CA GLN A 528 -16.65 17.49 10.76
C GLN A 528 -15.41 17.45 9.88
N PHE A 529 -15.31 16.46 9.00
CA PHE A 529 -14.21 16.34 8.06
C PHE A 529 -14.60 16.84 6.67
N THR A 530 -13.70 17.60 6.05
CA THR A 530 -13.86 18.13 4.68
C THR A 530 -12.65 17.81 3.82
N GLU A 531 -12.84 17.31 2.62
CA GLU A 531 -11.75 17.00 1.70
C GLU A 531 -10.98 18.26 1.27
N ALA A 532 -9.65 18.22 1.41
CA ALA A 532 -8.74 19.22 0.85
C ALA A 532 -8.63 19.00 -0.67
N LYS A 533 -9.49 19.69 -1.42
CA LYS A 533 -9.56 19.55 -2.88
C LYS A 533 -8.25 19.94 -3.54
N GLY A 534 -7.76 19.08 -4.45
CA GLY A 534 -6.55 19.34 -5.21
C GLY A 534 -5.26 19.08 -4.42
N PHE A 535 -5.34 18.50 -3.22
CA PHE A 535 -4.14 18.09 -2.49
C PHE A 535 -3.40 16.98 -3.25
N PHE A 536 -4.10 15.94 -3.69
CA PHE A 536 -3.59 14.97 -4.64
C PHE A 536 -4.29 15.16 -5.99
N ASP A 537 -3.53 15.47 -7.03
CA ASP A 537 -4.07 15.79 -8.36
C ASP A 537 -4.15 14.58 -9.30
N MET A 538 -3.61 13.43 -8.87
CA MET A 538 -3.54 12.21 -9.69
C MET A 538 -4.16 11.02 -8.96
N PRO A 539 -4.96 10.17 -9.65
CA PRO A 539 -5.35 8.88 -9.14
C PRO A 539 -4.15 7.92 -9.19
N GLY A 540 -4.02 7.01 -8.23
CA GLY A 540 -2.84 6.15 -8.16
C GLY A 540 -3.11 4.68 -7.92
N GLY A 541 -4.30 4.29 -7.45
CA GLY A 541 -4.48 2.94 -6.93
C GLY A 541 -3.49 2.67 -5.80
N THR A 542 -3.57 3.52 -4.76
CA THR A 542 -2.60 3.56 -3.66
C THR A 542 -2.74 2.32 -2.79
N MET A 543 -1.75 1.44 -2.82
CA MET A 543 -1.66 0.25 -1.97
C MET A 543 -0.76 0.48 -0.75
N GLY A 544 0.35 1.20 -0.93
CA GLY A 544 1.25 1.60 0.13
C GLY A 544 1.39 3.11 0.17
N ALA A 545 1.60 3.68 1.34
CA ALA A 545 1.87 5.11 1.48
C ALA A 545 2.64 5.38 2.75
N SER A 546 3.47 6.39 2.70
CA SER A 546 4.09 6.98 3.86
C SER A 546 4.23 8.50 3.64
N TYR A 547 4.40 9.23 4.73
CA TYR A 547 4.61 10.66 4.69
C TYR A 547 5.63 11.08 5.76
N ASP A 548 6.46 12.02 5.39
CA ASP A 548 7.33 12.76 6.30
C ASP A 548 7.79 14.05 5.61
N ASP A 549 8.69 14.82 6.23
CA ASP A 549 9.22 16.08 5.73
C ASP A 549 10.63 15.85 5.16
N ILE A 550 10.75 15.80 3.82
CA ILE A 550 12.02 15.43 3.13
C ILE A 550 13.02 16.57 3.06
N ASP A 551 12.60 17.81 3.29
CA ASP A 551 13.46 18.99 3.19
C ASP A 551 13.39 19.90 4.42
N ASN A 552 12.82 19.42 5.51
CA ASN A 552 12.74 20.10 6.80
C ASN A 552 11.99 21.45 6.78
N ASP A 553 11.11 21.68 5.78
CA ASP A 553 10.32 22.92 5.71
C ASP A 553 9.13 22.94 6.68
N GLY A 554 8.85 21.79 7.29
CA GLY A 554 7.80 21.56 8.27
C GLY A 554 6.48 21.12 7.66
N CYS A 555 6.41 20.87 6.36
CA CYS A 555 5.22 20.38 5.68
C CYS A 555 5.41 18.92 5.25
N TYR A 556 4.38 18.12 5.47
CA TYR A 556 4.46 16.69 5.09
C TYR A 556 4.46 16.48 3.58
N ASP A 557 5.35 15.59 3.16
CA ASP A 557 5.50 15.09 1.81
C ASP A 557 5.01 13.65 1.76
N PHE A 558 4.38 13.24 0.66
CA PHE A 558 3.75 11.92 0.56
C PHE A 558 4.36 11.12 -0.58
N TYR A 559 4.79 9.89 -0.30
CA TYR A 559 5.16 8.95 -1.33
C TYR A 559 4.16 7.79 -1.38
N LEU A 560 3.48 7.66 -2.53
CA LEU A 560 2.38 6.72 -2.72
C LEU A 560 2.83 5.55 -3.60
N GLY A 561 2.79 4.33 -3.06
CA GLY A 561 3.00 3.09 -3.77
C GLY A 561 1.75 2.72 -4.54
N THR A 562 1.85 2.76 -5.85
CA THR A 562 0.75 2.45 -6.76
C THR A 562 0.75 0.98 -7.13
N GLY A 563 -0.42 0.41 -7.39
CA GLY A 563 -0.50 -0.97 -7.82
C GLY A 563 -1.92 -1.51 -7.88
N SER A 564 -2.01 -2.74 -8.32
CA SER A 564 -3.20 -3.59 -8.36
C SER A 564 -2.74 -5.05 -8.41
N PRO A 565 -3.54 -6.01 -7.96
CA PRO A 565 -3.21 -7.43 -8.07
C PRO A 565 -2.89 -7.89 -9.48
N GLU A 566 -3.48 -7.24 -10.50
CA GLU A 566 -3.31 -7.65 -11.89
C GLU A 566 -1.90 -7.35 -12.43
N GLY A 567 -1.33 -8.30 -13.16
CA GLY A 567 0.02 -8.22 -13.73
C GLY A 567 0.21 -7.12 -14.78
N TRP A 568 -0.89 -6.61 -15.36
CA TRP A 568 -0.87 -5.55 -16.38
C TRP A 568 -0.90 -4.13 -15.79
N PHE A 569 -1.06 -3.99 -14.47
CA PHE A 569 -1.10 -2.67 -13.84
C PHE A 569 0.31 -2.08 -13.75
N ILE A 570 0.65 -1.28 -14.75
CA ILE A 570 1.92 -0.58 -14.88
C ILE A 570 1.63 0.91 -14.71
N PHE A 571 1.81 1.43 -13.52
CA PHE A 571 1.54 2.84 -13.21
C PHE A 571 2.63 3.39 -12.26
N PRO A 572 3.10 4.61 -12.47
CA PRO A 572 4.19 5.16 -11.65
C PRO A 572 3.75 5.42 -10.22
N LYS A 573 4.69 5.25 -9.29
CA LYS A 573 4.57 5.77 -7.94
C LYS A 573 4.48 7.30 -7.96
N LEU A 574 3.82 7.85 -6.96
CA LEU A 574 3.53 9.28 -6.91
C LEU A 574 4.22 9.91 -5.69
N MET A 575 4.97 10.98 -5.93
CA MET A 575 5.59 11.80 -4.90
C MET A 575 4.97 13.20 -4.91
N PHE A 576 4.39 13.58 -3.79
CA PHE A 576 3.76 14.87 -3.59
C PHE A 576 4.51 15.65 -2.51
N LYS A 577 5.11 16.76 -2.89
CA LYS A 577 5.80 17.69 -1.98
C LYS A 577 4.79 18.68 -1.40
N GLY A 578 4.71 18.74 -0.07
CA GLY A 578 3.94 19.76 0.65
C GLY A 578 4.44 21.18 0.36
N ILE A 579 3.56 22.14 0.28
CA ILE A 579 3.91 23.52 -0.04
C ILE A 579 3.76 24.42 1.20
N PRO A 580 4.84 25.03 1.69
CA PRO A 580 4.75 25.94 2.82
C PRO A 580 3.94 27.21 2.48
N ASP A 581 3.29 27.79 3.51
CA ASP A 581 2.60 29.08 3.47
C ASP A 581 3.05 29.92 4.66
N GLY A 582 4.00 30.80 4.42
CA GLY A 582 4.70 31.53 5.49
C GLY A 582 5.45 30.55 6.40
N ASN A 583 5.15 30.60 7.70
CA ASN A 583 5.70 29.67 8.70
C ASN A 583 4.79 28.43 8.93
N GLY A 584 3.71 28.27 8.17
CA GLY A 584 2.77 27.16 8.19
C GLY A 584 2.81 26.34 6.91
N CYS A 585 1.83 25.44 6.76
CA CYS A 585 1.67 24.57 5.59
C CYS A 585 0.37 24.89 4.87
N SER A 586 0.42 25.02 3.55
CA SER A 586 -0.78 25.12 2.73
C SER A 586 -1.43 23.73 2.57
N LEU A 587 -2.72 23.70 2.31
CA LEU A 587 -3.42 22.48 1.92
C LEU A 587 -3.25 22.20 0.42
N ARG A 588 -2.00 22.29 -0.06
CA ARG A 588 -1.62 22.04 -1.47
C ARG A 588 -0.29 21.31 -1.54
N THR A 589 -0.12 20.51 -2.59
CA THR A 589 1.12 19.82 -2.90
C THR A 589 1.59 20.12 -4.32
N ALA A 590 2.86 19.86 -4.58
CA ALA A 590 3.42 19.77 -5.92
C ALA A 590 3.73 18.30 -6.23
N ASN A 591 3.30 17.83 -7.39
CA ASN A 591 3.67 16.51 -7.88
C ASN A 591 5.11 16.56 -8.41
N ILE A 592 6.04 15.92 -7.69
CA ILE A 592 7.46 15.84 -8.06
C ILE A 592 7.87 14.41 -8.45
N SER A 593 6.91 13.53 -8.74
CA SER A 593 7.14 12.10 -9.01
C SER A 593 8.17 11.84 -10.09
N MET A 594 8.20 12.65 -11.15
CA MET A 594 9.13 12.46 -12.27
C MET A 594 10.53 13.05 -12.04
N THR A 595 10.75 13.73 -10.91
CA THR A 595 12.08 14.15 -10.48
C THR A 595 12.79 12.98 -9.78
N ASN A 596 14.10 12.93 -9.85
CA ASN A 596 14.95 11.97 -9.11
C ASN A 596 14.60 10.48 -9.32
N ASN A 597 13.96 10.11 -10.45
CA ASN A 597 13.53 8.74 -10.77
C ASN A 597 12.53 8.12 -9.75
N LEU A 598 11.79 8.93 -8.99
CA LEU A 598 10.83 8.44 -8.00
C LEU A 598 9.58 7.79 -8.64
N ALA A 599 9.23 8.17 -9.89
CA ALA A 599 8.07 7.65 -10.62
C ALA A 599 8.33 6.24 -11.20
N THR A 600 8.84 5.30 -10.41
CA THR A 600 9.04 3.92 -10.86
C THR A 600 7.72 3.20 -11.01
N VAL A 601 7.59 2.38 -12.06
CA VAL A 601 6.30 1.74 -12.43
C VAL A 601 6.09 0.37 -11.79
N GLN A 602 7.01 -0.11 -11.01
CA GLN A 602 6.89 -1.34 -10.23
C GLN A 602 5.91 -1.12 -9.07
N LYS A 603 5.10 -2.13 -8.78
CA LYS A 603 4.12 -2.07 -7.69
C LYS A 603 4.80 -1.84 -6.35
N GLY A 604 4.35 -0.86 -5.59
CA GLY A 604 4.88 -0.51 -4.27
C GLY A 604 3.88 -0.81 -3.16
N HIS A 605 4.36 -1.43 -2.07
CA HIS A 605 3.56 -1.75 -0.89
C HIS A 605 4.10 -1.08 0.36
N GLY A 606 5.05 -1.69 1.06
CA GLY A 606 5.68 -1.08 2.22
C GLY A 606 6.57 0.09 1.81
N ILE A 607 6.22 1.28 2.23
CA ILE A 607 7.01 2.50 2.03
C ILE A 607 7.24 3.12 3.39
N VAL A 608 8.48 3.47 3.71
CA VAL A 608 8.84 4.12 4.97
C VAL A 608 9.84 5.24 4.71
N PHE A 609 9.59 6.40 5.32
CA PHE A 609 10.55 7.48 5.46
C PHE A 609 11.32 7.33 6.77
N PHE A 610 12.63 7.47 6.73
CA PHE A 610 13.48 7.51 7.93
C PHE A 610 14.88 8.02 7.57
N ASP A 611 15.56 8.60 8.51
CA ASP A 611 16.94 9.08 8.35
C ASP A 611 17.90 7.95 8.77
N PHE A 612 18.39 7.18 7.77
CA PHE A 612 19.15 5.95 8.03
C PHE A 612 20.58 6.20 8.51
N ASN A 613 21.15 7.35 8.16
CA ASN A 613 22.56 7.70 8.44
C ASN A 613 22.71 8.85 9.45
N ASN A 614 21.58 9.30 10.02
CA ASN A 614 21.51 10.40 10.98
C ASN A 614 22.05 11.74 10.44
N ASP A 615 21.91 12.01 9.13
CA ASP A 615 22.33 13.27 8.51
C ASP A 615 21.24 14.37 8.57
N GLY A 616 20.04 14.04 9.03
CA GLY A 616 18.93 14.96 9.20
C GLY A 616 18.01 15.08 8.00
N LEU A 617 18.16 14.22 7.00
CA LEU A 617 17.28 14.13 5.84
C LEU A 617 16.52 12.79 5.86
N GLN A 618 15.26 12.84 5.46
CA GLN A 618 14.44 11.62 5.37
C GLN A 618 14.72 10.88 4.08
N ASP A 619 15.17 9.62 4.19
CA ASP A 619 15.36 8.68 3.10
C ASP A 619 14.08 7.87 2.87
N ILE A 620 13.99 7.13 1.76
CA ILE A 620 12.80 6.36 1.42
C ILE A 620 13.16 4.91 1.11
N TYR A 621 12.69 3.98 1.93
CA TYR A 621 12.70 2.56 1.59
C TYR A 621 11.35 2.14 0.99
N SER A 622 11.38 1.35 -0.09
CA SER A 622 10.19 0.88 -0.78
C SER A 622 10.28 -0.60 -1.10
N SER A 623 9.41 -1.39 -0.48
CA SER A 623 9.24 -2.82 -0.77
C SER A 623 8.41 -2.99 -2.03
N LEU A 624 9.02 -3.60 -3.06
CA LEU A 624 8.46 -3.72 -4.39
C LEU A 624 8.02 -5.13 -4.74
N GLY A 625 6.96 -5.23 -5.48
CA GLY A 625 6.46 -6.49 -6.00
C GLY A 625 4.95 -6.56 -6.04
N GLY A 626 4.42 -7.71 -6.41
CA GLY A 626 2.98 -7.91 -6.60
C GLY A 626 2.45 -9.20 -5.98
N MET A 627 1.26 -9.59 -6.41
CA MET A 627 0.53 -10.71 -5.81
C MET A 627 1.01 -12.09 -6.32
N TRP A 628 1.88 -12.12 -7.32
CA TRP A 628 2.30 -13.35 -7.99
C TRP A 628 3.81 -13.53 -7.92
N PRO A 629 4.35 -14.75 -7.94
CA PRO A 629 5.81 -14.96 -8.04
C PRO A 629 6.46 -14.25 -9.22
N ALA A 630 5.72 -14.07 -10.33
CA ALA A 630 6.15 -13.31 -11.50
C ALA A 630 6.30 -11.80 -11.26
N ASP A 631 5.70 -11.28 -10.20
CA ASP A 631 5.73 -9.85 -9.86
C ASP A 631 6.82 -9.52 -8.83
N ARG A 632 7.87 -10.34 -8.72
CA ARG A 632 9.03 -10.03 -7.90
C ARG A 632 9.84 -8.90 -8.50
N TRP A 633 10.31 -8.00 -7.64
CA TRP A 633 11.22 -6.92 -7.97
C TRP A 633 12.22 -6.70 -6.84
N PRO A 634 13.43 -6.19 -7.14
CA PRO A 634 14.33 -5.70 -6.10
C PRO A 634 13.69 -4.53 -5.36
N ASN A 635 13.84 -4.50 -4.05
CA ASN A 635 13.42 -3.36 -3.25
C ASN A 635 14.26 -2.12 -3.59
N GLN A 636 13.72 -0.94 -3.36
CA GLN A 636 14.39 0.34 -3.60
C GLN A 636 14.73 1.05 -2.30
N PHE A 637 15.84 1.75 -2.30
CA PHE A 637 16.23 2.66 -1.23
C PHE A 637 16.74 3.97 -1.83
N PHE A 638 15.93 5.00 -1.72
CA PHE A 638 16.28 6.33 -2.18
C PHE A 638 16.94 7.11 -1.04
N VAL A 639 18.24 7.36 -1.16
CA VAL A 639 18.99 8.18 -0.23
C VAL A 639 18.78 9.65 -0.58
N ASN A 640 18.38 10.42 0.40
CA ASN A 640 18.17 11.86 0.28
C ASN A 640 19.49 12.61 0.50
N HIS A 641 19.89 13.38 -0.48
CA HIS A 641 21.06 14.28 -0.38
C HIS A 641 20.70 15.70 -0.87
N SER A 642 19.47 16.11 -0.59
CA SER A 642 18.94 17.41 -0.95
C SER A 642 19.77 18.55 -0.35
N ASP A 643 19.98 19.62 -1.12
CA ASP A 643 20.66 20.84 -0.63
C ASP A 643 19.61 21.72 0.08
N VAL A 644 19.39 21.43 1.35
CA VAL A 644 18.42 22.15 2.18
C VAL A 644 19.10 22.82 3.36
N ARG A 645 18.57 23.99 3.77
CA ARG A 645 19.07 24.79 4.90
C ARG A 645 18.06 24.94 6.02
N ASN A 646 17.00 24.18 5.94
CA ASN A 646 15.94 24.19 6.95
C ASN A 646 16.41 23.46 8.21
N GLN A 647 15.87 23.84 9.35
CA GLN A 647 16.17 23.25 10.64
C GLN A 647 15.18 22.14 10.97
N TYR A 648 15.58 21.25 11.85
CA TYR A 648 14.72 20.16 12.35
C TYR A 648 15.05 19.82 13.79
N VAL A 649 14.18 19.04 14.42
CA VAL A 649 14.44 18.39 15.71
C VAL A 649 13.97 16.94 15.64
N LYS A 650 14.72 16.04 16.27
CA LYS A 650 14.31 14.64 16.47
C LYS A 650 13.90 14.44 17.93
N ILE A 651 12.71 13.89 18.15
CA ILE A 651 12.16 13.65 19.50
C ILE A 651 11.76 12.17 19.62
N ARG A 652 12.38 11.46 20.57
CA ARG A 652 11.96 10.12 21.00
C ARG A 652 11.31 10.23 22.36
N LEU A 653 10.10 9.72 22.49
CA LEU A 653 9.40 9.66 23.78
C LEU A 653 9.77 8.38 24.54
N ARG A 654 9.74 8.48 25.86
CA ARG A 654 9.85 7.33 26.77
C ARG A 654 8.77 7.43 27.85
N GLY A 655 7.68 6.68 27.65
CA GLY A 655 6.57 6.59 28.59
C GLY A 655 6.95 5.84 29.86
N ARG A 656 6.38 6.23 31.01
CA ARG A 656 6.54 5.52 32.30
C ARG A 656 5.21 5.13 32.93
N GLN A 657 4.16 5.88 32.64
CA GLN A 657 2.78 5.66 33.12
C GLN A 657 1.82 5.43 31.95
N THR A 658 2.34 5.40 30.75
CA THR A 658 1.70 5.11 29.48
C THR A 658 2.59 4.12 28.74
N ASN A 659 2.19 3.70 27.54
CA ASN A 659 3.05 2.84 26.74
C ASN A 659 4.45 3.48 26.53
N SER A 660 5.49 2.66 26.54
CA SER A 660 6.89 3.13 26.61
C SER A 660 7.31 3.93 25.38
N LEU A 661 6.79 3.62 24.19
CA LEU A 661 7.11 4.30 22.93
C LEU A 661 6.30 5.60 22.74
N GLY A 662 5.34 5.89 23.62
CA GLY A 662 4.50 7.08 23.54
C GLY A 662 3.50 7.05 22.39
N ILE A 663 3.12 5.89 21.88
CA ILE A 663 2.14 5.73 20.80
C ILE A 663 0.84 6.42 21.17
N GLY A 664 0.33 7.28 20.28
CA GLY A 664 -0.85 8.10 20.49
C GLY A 664 -0.58 9.44 21.20
N ALA A 665 0.64 9.68 21.68
CA ALA A 665 1.02 10.98 22.22
C ALA A 665 1.08 12.05 21.10
N ARG A 666 0.85 13.29 21.47
CA ARG A 666 1.05 14.43 20.58
C ARG A 666 2.20 15.29 21.08
N ILE A 667 3.03 15.70 20.15
CA ILE A 667 4.15 16.59 20.42
C ILE A 667 3.87 17.92 19.74
N LYS A 668 3.91 19.02 20.50
CA LYS A 668 3.85 20.37 19.98
C LYS A 668 5.19 21.04 20.20
N VAL A 669 5.85 21.44 19.11
CA VAL A 669 7.09 22.21 19.14
C VAL A 669 6.77 23.65 18.76
N THR A 670 7.18 24.57 19.62
CA THR A 670 7.14 26.02 19.36
C THR A 670 8.56 26.52 19.16
N ALA A 671 8.79 27.19 18.05
CA ALA A 671 10.06 27.78 17.65
C ALA A 671 9.80 29.21 17.10
N HIS A 672 10.85 29.93 16.78
CA HIS A 672 10.71 31.25 16.12
C HIS A 672 11.76 31.38 15.00
N ASP A 673 11.41 32.17 13.98
CA ASP A 673 12.34 32.59 12.92
C ASP A 673 13.18 33.78 13.32
N GLN A 674 14.07 34.25 12.42
CA GLN A 674 14.95 35.38 12.67
C GLN A 674 14.20 36.74 12.92
N ALA A 675 12.97 36.84 12.45
CA ALA A 675 12.10 38.01 12.68
C ALA A 675 11.32 37.92 14.00
N GLY A 676 11.46 36.81 14.72
CA GLY A 676 10.71 36.52 15.95
C GLY A 676 9.28 36.03 15.68
N ALA A 677 8.95 35.67 14.44
CA ALA A 677 7.64 35.10 14.13
C ALA A 677 7.56 33.62 14.57
N PRO A 678 6.46 33.20 15.21
CA PRO A 678 6.33 31.86 15.74
C PRO A 678 6.23 30.81 14.62
N ILE A 679 6.86 29.68 14.87
CA ILE A 679 6.75 28.44 14.09
C ILE A 679 6.19 27.40 15.03
N VAL A 680 5.02 26.84 14.71
CA VAL A 680 4.38 25.81 15.52
C VAL A 680 4.27 24.54 14.69
N ARG A 681 4.71 23.41 15.26
CA ARG A 681 4.56 22.09 14.67
C ARG A 681 3.87 21.17 15.65
N GLN A 682 2.89 20.44 15.17
CA GLN A 682 2.19 19.43 15.97
C GLN A 682 2.24 18.11 15.24
N VAL A 683 2.67 17.05 15.92
CA VAL A 683 2.82 15.73 15.35
C VAL A 683 2.18 14.69 16.27
N LEU A 684 1.55 13.69 15.67
CA LEU A 684 1.10 12.48 16.35
C LEU A 684 2.25 11.47 16.38
N VAL A 685 2.49 10.87 17.54
CA VAL A 685 3.44 9.75 17.65
C VAL A 685 2.73 8.49 17.18
N ASP A 686 2.92 8.17 15.91
CA ASP A 686 2.39 6.99 15.25
C ASP A 686 3.35 6.46 14.18
N GLN A 687 2.92 5.45 13.43
CA GLN A 687 3.74 4.73 12.45
C GLN A 687 3.94 5.48 11.12
N LYS A 688 3.15 6.51 10.83
CA LYS A 688 3.17 7.34 9.60
C LYS A 688 3.15 6.57 8.26
N THR A 689 2.80 5.30 8.24
CA THR A 689 2.89 4.46 7.04
C THR A 689 1.80 3.42 7.00
N SER A 690 1.63 2.83 5.85
CA SER A 690 0.76 1.69 5.60
C SER A 690 1.54 0.52 5.01
N PHE A 691 1.13 -0.71 5.30
CA PHE A 691 1.90 -1.92 5.08
C PHE A 691 3.19 -2.02 5.90
N GLY A 692 3.32 -1.20 6.94
CA GLY A 692 4.52 -1.21 7.73
C GLY A 692 4.46 -0.29 8.94
N SER A 693 5.62 -0.02 9.49
CA SER A 693 5.85 0.85 10.61
C SER A 693 7.11 1.66 10.39
N GLY A 694 7.00 2.98 10.50
CA GLY A 694 8.15 3.88 10.61
C GLY A 694 8.67 3.94 12.05
N PRO A 695 9.85 4.54 12.26
CA PRO A 695 10.43 4.65 13.58
C PRO A 695 9.63 5.62 14.46
N TYR A 696 9.55 5.31 15.76
CA TYR A 696 8.96 6.23 16.76
C TYR A 696 9.92 7.36 17.20
N LEU A 697 10.99 7.57 16.48
CA LEU A 697 11.81 8.77 16.54
C LEU A 697 11.18 9.83 15.63
N MET A 698 10.39 10.73 16.22
CA MET A 698 9.68 11.77 15.45
C MET A 698 10.66 12.78 14.91
N HIS A 699 10.77 12.87 13.59
CA HIS A 699 11.48 13.91 12.87
C HIS A 699 10.52 15.05 12.58
N ILE A 700 10.89 16.28 12.94
CA ILE A 700 10.02 17.46 12.87
C ILE A 700 10.79 18.59 12.21
N GLY A 701 10.45 18.92 10.96
CA GLY A 701 11.01 20.06 10.25
C GLY A 701 10.53 21.38 10.82
N LEU A 702 11.45 22.32 10.97
CA LEU A 702 11.21 23.63 11.57
C LEU A 702 11.45 24.78 10.60
N GLY A 703 11.74 24.47 9.33
CA GLY A 703 11.96 25.49 8.30
C GLY A 703 13.07 26.45 8.68
N LYS A 704 12.76 27.72 8.76
CA LYS A 704 13.73 28.80 9.04
C LYS A 704 13.86 29.13 10.53
N ALA A 705 13.56 28.19 11.42
CA ALA A 705 13.70 28.41 12.85
C ALA A 705 15.15 28.76 13.21
N VAL A 706 15.32 29.65 14.18
CA VAL A 706 16.64 29.99 14.74
C VAL A 706 16.83 29.41 16.15
N ALA A 707 15.72 29.09 16.83
CA ALA A 707 15.74 28.42 18.12
C ALA A 707 14.39 27.72 18.35
N VAL A 708 14.42 26.65 19.15
CA VAL A 708 13.23 26.02 19.73
C VAL A 708 12.97 26.68 21.09
N ASP A 709 11.75 27.13 21.31
CA ASP A 709 11.34 27.80 22.55
C ASP A 709 10.79 26.81 23.57
N GLU A 710 9.97 25.84 23.08
CA GLU A 710 9.28 24.89 23.93
C GLU A 710 8.89 23.62 23.15
N ALA A 711 8.93 22.47 23.82
CA ALA A 711 8.30 21.22 23.37
C ALA A 711 7.29 20.75 24.42
N GLU A 712 6.01 20.73 24.06
CA GLU A 712 4.93 20.22 24.89
C GLU A 712 4.58 18.79 24.45
N VAL A 713 4.40 17.87 25.42
CA VAL A 713 3.97 16.50 25.13
C VAL A 713 2.61 16.23 25.79
N TYR A 714 1.64 15.83 25.01
CA TYR A 714 0.31 15.44 25.43
C TYR A 714 0.25 13.90 25.45
N TRP A 715 0.37 13.31 26.62
CA TRP A 715 0.37 11.87 26.80
C TRP A 715 -1.05 11.29 26.81
N PRO A 716 -1.30 10.11 26.22
CA PRO A 716 -2.64 9.50 26.14
C PRO A 716 -3.32 9.29 27.50
N VAL A 717 -2.57 8.87 28.51
CA VAL A 717 -3.08 8.53 29.86
C VAL A 717 -3.18 9.74 30.80
N SER A 718 -2.53 10.86 30.49
CA SER A 718 -2.50 11.99 31.39
C SER A 718 -3.32 13.17 30.85
N ARG A 719 -4.35 13.56 31.58
CA ARG A 719 -5.00 14.88 31.41
C ARG A 719 -4.07 16.05 31.79
N CYS A 720 -2.79 15.79 32.09
CA CYS A 720 -1.81 16.78 32.50
C CYS A 720 -0.96 17.18 31.31
N ARG A 721 -1.06 18.46 30.91
CA ARG A 721 -0.06 19.12 30.05
C ARG A 721 1.23 19.28 30.84
N LYS A 722 2.34 18.75 30.34
CA LYS A 722 3.68 19.08 30.84
C LYS A 722 4.45 19.74 29.70
N GLY A 723 4.67 21.05 29.80
CA GLY A 723 5.67 21.73 28.97
C GLY A 723 7.07 21.39 29.52
N TYR A 724 8.00 21.12 28.62
CA TYR A 724 9.41 20.98 28.93
C TYR A 724 10.15 22.12 28.24
N PRO A 725 10.85 23.03 28.99
CA PRO A 725 11.77 23.96 28.37
C PRO A 725 12.90 23.18 27.68
N VAL A 726 13.25 23.57 26.49
CA VAL A 726 14.31 22.98 25.66
C VAL A 726 15.64 23.66 25.95
#